data_8cb6f4fbc6dc558aa5caffdc8ad0641d
#
_entry.id   8cb6f4fbc6dc558aa5caffdc8ad0641d
#
_cell.length_a   1.000
_cell.length_b   1.000
_cell.length_c   1.000
_cell.angle_alpha   90.00
_cell.angle_beta   90.00
_cell.angle_gamma   90.00
#
_symmetry.space_group_name_H-M   'P 1'
#
loop_
_entity.id
_entity.type
_entity.pdbx_description
1 polymer ?
#
loop_
_entity_poly.entity_id
_entity_poly.type
_entity_poly.pdbx_seq_one_letter_code
_entity_poly.pdbx_strand_id
1 'polypeptide(L)'
;MEGRFVEVKSNGIVSAKRGKNKRTPYDHQKKAMKNLDIIDESPSYSTLVVLPTGGGKTYTASMWLLRHALNNHKKILWIAHRQMLLDQAAESFQKYAYAENLPNISSFSYRIVSGSTSHDRTKDIVPGDNLLIASKDSIGRNMEALDKWINGDDEIYLVIDEAHHSTAKTYRKIIDHVRAKVKNTKVIGLTATPLRTAANEQGLLAKLFTDGVRSGRAVRGDIGITYQIGLKDLINRGILSKPIFESRYTDEAFGDNLGLDDWEKISHLDVLPDSIAGQMANSAARNKLIIETYKKNQDVYGQTIVFAVNVVHAITLCKLFNRAGIPAEFVVSDVKDMITGVTLSREDNERKLESYRKGDTKVLVNVNILTEGVDLPQTSTVFLARPTVSTVLMTQMIGRALRGEAAGGTKDAHIVSFVDSWNEHIAWVNPENIFVDNKNDFIDSQNERRDYELRMIAISKIEEFAAILDDSVDTTAIERVPFEQRVPIGMYAFTYLEENGMDHSYQVMVYDSTQEAYHNMMDALPELFKVFKAEEEFLSETALHEMADQIRDTYFLGEMIPPYEEKDVIQVLKYFAQYEEPPKFYTFDYVDKSKLDVAAIARHIWDEDMGPRKKAEYVESLWEEGDDNMLRLFFGRKAYFWKQLDIEMMKLSSPGIFDDEENVKYGTKDYADMTLYEIRKIDPEYEKRLRDGAFNAAKDKDGCYVCAGCGLKDKSRIPFQVDHIIPLNHKDGKTVPENLQILCRSCNSKKSDSL
;
A
#
# COMPACT_ATOMS: atom_id res chain seq x y z
N MET A 1 -26.34 -0.83 33.17
CA MET A 1 -25.69 -1.65 34.20
C MET A 1 -24.93 -2.77 33.52
N GLU A 2 -23.74 -2.73 33.77
CA GLU A 2 -22.50 -3.49 33.89
C GLU A 2 -21.75 -3.67 32.58
N GLY A 3 -20.94 -2.65 32.25
CA GLY A 3 -19.74 -2.82 31.41
C GLY A 3 -18.52 -2.78 32.30
N ARG A 4 -18.27 -3.80 33.12
CA ARG A 4 -16.93 -4.02 33.65
C ARG A 4 -16.10 -4.57 32.53
N PHE A 5 -15.08 -3.82 32.10
CA PHE A 5 -13.97 -4.38 31.34
C PHE A 5 -13.35 -5.49 32.17
N VAL A 6 -13.51 -6.70 31.69
CA VAL A 6 -12.65 -7.80 32.15
C VAL A 6 -11.35 -7.57 31.41
N GLU A 7 -10.31 -7.23 32.15
CA GLU A 7 -8.92 -7.26 31.64
C GLU A 7 -8.74 -8.60 30.91
N VAL A 8 -8.58 -8.55 29.58
CA VAL A 8 -8.44 -9.76 28.78
C VAL A 8 -7.09 -10.34 29.12
N LYS A 9 -7.07 -11.40 29.94
CA LYS A 9 -5.84 -12.12 30.24
C LYS A 9 -5.29 -12.75 28.98
N SER A 10 -3.96 -12.83 28.87
CA SER A 10 -3.29 -13.45 27.72
C SER A 10 -3.68 -14.92 27.49
N ASN A 11 -4.14 -15.61 28.52
CA ASN A 11 -4.62 -16.98 28.44
C ASN A 11 -5.64 -17.28 29.56
N GLY A 12 -6.37 -18.35 29.40
CA GLY A 12 -7.32 -18.77 30.42
C GLY A 12 -8.30 -19.85 29.96
N ILE A 13 -9.22 -20.17 30.87
CA ILE A 13 -10.34 -21.08 30.60
C ILE A 13 -11.63 -20.26 30.64
N VAL A 14 -12.42 -20.37 29.58
CA VAL A 14 -13.74 -19.75 29.45
C VAL A 14 -14.80 -20.79 29.76
N SER A 15 -15.53 -20.59 30.85
CA SER A 15 -16.68 -21.44 31.20
C SER A 15 -17.94 -20.98 30.50
N ALA A 16 -18.73 -21.92 30.00
CA ALA A 16 -20.01 -21.64 29.34
C ALA A 16 -20.98 -20.96 30.32
N LYS A 17 -21.48 -19.79 29.97
CA LYS A 17 -22.44 -19.01 30.78
C LYS A 17 -23.79 -19.69 30.78
N ARG A 18 -24.40 -19.81 31.96
CA ARG A 18 -25.77 -20.30 32.09
C ARG A 18 -26.79 -19.31 31.50
N GLY A 19 -27.85 -19.83 30.88
CA GLY A 19 -28.90 -19.02 30.28
C GLY A 19 -28.72 -18.81 28.77
N LYS A 20 -29.52 -17.91 28.20
CA LYS A 20 -29.50 -17.60 26.75
C LYS A 20 -28.73 -16.31 26.49
N ASN A 21 -28.08 -16.26 25.34
CA ASN A 21 -27.49 -15.04 24.87
C ASN A 21 -28.54 -13.95 24.68
N LYS A 22 -28.36 -12.81 25.33
CA LYS A 22 -29.33 -11.68 25.23
C LYS A 22 -29.24 -11.00 23.85
N ARG A 23 -28.11 -11.14 23.12
CA ARG A 23 -27.93 -10.56 21.80
C ARG A 23 -28.40 -11.52 20.73
N THR A 24 -29.42 -11.13 19.99
CA THR A 24 -29.89 -11.85 18.81
C THR A 24 -29.12 -11.41 17.59
N PRO A 25 -28.56 -12.34 16.77
CA PRO A 25 -27.93 -11.98 15.53
C PRO A 25 -28.89 -11.27 14.57
N TYR A 26 -28.42 -10.27 13.87
CA TYR A 26 -29.17 -9.63 12.79
C TYR A 26 -29.37 -10.58 11.62
N ASP A 27 -30.34 -10.30 10.74
CA ASP A 27 -30.68 -11.19 9.65
C ASP A 27 -29.54 -11.42 8.66
N HIS A 28 -28.70 -10.40 8.41
CA HIS A 28 -27.51 -10.56 7.59
C HIS A 28 -26.48 -11.48 8.25
N GLN A 29 -26.32 -11.40 9.57
CA GLN A 29 -25.43 -12.28 10.33
C GLN A 29 -25.94 -13.72 10.34
N LYS A 30 -27.26 -13.92 10.52
CA LYS A 30 -27.90 -15.25 10.39
C LYS A 30 -27.68 -15.84 9.00
N LYS A 31 -27.82 -15.01 7.95
CA LYS A 31 -27.58 -15.44 6.57
C LYS A 31 -26.11 -15.81 6.34
N ALA A 32 -25.18 -15.01 6.87
CA ALA A 32 -23.76 -15.33 6.80
C ALA A 32 -23.45 -16.66 7.49
N MET A 33 -23.96 -16.87 8.71
CA MET A 33 -23.79 -18.13 9.44
C MET A 33 -24.41 -19.33 8.68
N LYS A 34 -25.62 -19.16 8.13
CA LYS A 34 -26.27 -20.22 7.32
C LYS A 34 -25.46 -20.57 6.07
N ASN A 35 -24.85 -19.58 5.45
CA ASN A 35 -23.98 -19.85 4.30
C ASN A 35 -22.67 -20.54 4.72
N LEU A 36 -22.15 -20.19 5.92
CA LEU A 36 -21.03 -20.93 6.52
C LEU A 36 -21.41 -22.39 6.83
N ASP A 37 -22.66 -22.68 7.27
CA ASP A 37 -23.14 -24.06 7.44
C ASP A 37 -23.06 -24.85 6.12
N ILE A 38 -23.46 -24.22 5.01
CA ILE A 38 -23.43 -24.86 3.67
C ILE A 38 -22.01 -25.21 3.25
N ILE A 39 -21.06 -24.29 3.43
CA ILE A 39 -19.67 -24.55 3.00
C ILE A 39 -18.95 -25.52 3.96
N ASP A 40 -19.38 -25.56 5.22
CA ASP A 40 -18.78 -26.41 6.26
C ASP A 40 -19.08 -27.90 6.10
N GLU A 41 -20.05 -28.27 5.23
CA GLU A 41 -20.24 -29.64 4.76
C GLU A 41 -19.03 -30.20 4.00
N SER A 42 -18.18 -29.31 3.47
CA SER A 42 -16.92 -29.69 2.82
C SER A 42 -15.84 -29.96 3.86
N PRO A 43 -15.04 -31.01 3.73
CA PRO A 43 -13.99 -31.35 4.69
C PRO A 43 -12.88 -30.27 4.75
N SER A 44 -12.61 -29.61 3.64
CA SER A 44 -11.65 -28.50 3.55
C SER A 44 -12.20 -27.43 2.62
N TYR A 45 -11.98 -26.17 2.98
CA TYR A 45 -12.39 -25.01 2.16
C TYR A 45 -11.57 -23.76 2.51
N SER A 46 -11.63 -22.77 1.63
CA SER A 46 -11.05 -21.46 1.86
C SER A 46 -12.00 -20.38 1.33
N THR A 47 -12.58 -19.59 2.21
CA THR A 47 -13.68 -18.68 1.87
C THR A 47 -13.62 -17.34 2.58
N LEU A 48 -14.28 -16.33 2.00
CA LEU A 48 -14.42 -14.98 2.56
C LEU A 48 -15.84 -14.73 3.09
N VAL A 49 -15.91 -14.04 4.21
CA VAL A 49 -17.11 -13.38 4.72
C VAL A 49 -16.91 -11.87 4.70
N VAL A 50 -17.65 -11.18 3.84
CA VAL A 50 -17.51 -9.75 3.59
C VAL A 50 -18.62 -9.00 4.30
N LEU A 51 -18.26 -8.31 5.39
CA LEU A 51 -19.17 -7.49 6.18
C LEU A 51 -18.55 -6.11 6.43
N PRO A 52 -19.22 -5.00 6.10
CA PRO A 52 -18.71 -3.67 6.34
C PRO A 52 -18.30 -3.44 7.80
N THR A 53 -17.49 -2.41 8.04
CA THR A 53 -17.20 -1.92 9.39
C THR A 53 -18.53 -1.63 10.10
N GLY A 54 -18.68 -2.14 11.32
CA GLY A 54 -19.96 -2.06 12.03
C GLY A 54 -20.94 -3.20 11.74
N GLY A 55 -20.77 -3.96 10.66
CA GLY A 55 -21.64 -5.11 10.32
C GLY A 55 -21.48 -6.34 11.23
N GLY A 56 -20.45 -6.36 12.10
CA GLY A 56 -20.26 -7.40 13.13
C GLY A 56 -19.52 -8.63 12.65
N LYS A 57 -18.42 -8.44 11.88
CA LYS A 57 -17.52 -9.53 11.41
C LYS A 57 -17.11 -10.49 12.52
N THR A 58 -16.40 -9.97 13.52
CA THR A 58 -15.88 -10.76 14.66
C THR A 58 -16.98 -11.46 15.44
N TYR A 59 -18.13 -10.78 15.66
CA TYR A 59 -19.29 -11.38 16.31
C TYR A 59 -19.85 -12.58 15.51
N THR A 60 -20.04 -12.39 14.20
CA THR A 60 -20.62 -13.42 13.32
C THR A 60 -19.75 -14.67 13.31
N ALA A 61 -18.43 -14.48 13.13
CA ALA A 61 -17.48 -15.57 13.09
C ALA A 61 -17.35 -16.27 14.44
N SER A 62 -17.18 -15.52 15.55
CA SER A 62 -17.04 -16.13 16.89
C SER A 62 -18.28 -16.90 17.31
N MET A 63 -19.50 -16.37 17.04
CA MET A 63 -20.75 -17.07 17.33
C MET A 63 -20.88 -18.37 16.57
N TRP A 64 -20.52 -18.37 15.30
CA TRP A 64 -20.57 -19.55 14.45
C TRP A 64 -19.51 -20.59 14.90
N LEU A 65 -18.28 -20.16 15.15
CA LEU A 65 -17.18 -21.01 15.57
C LEU A 65 -17.37 -21.64 16.97
N LEU A 66 -18.01 -20.92 17.89
CA LEU A 66 -18.40 -21.51 19.19
C LEU A 66 -19.24 -22.77 18.99
N ARG A 67 -20.19 -22.76 18.04
CA ARG A 67 -21.12 -23.88 17.77
C ARG A 67 -20.45 -24.98 16.91
N HIS A 68 -19.74 -24.59 15.88
CA HIS A 68 -19.25 -25.52 14.86
C HIS A 68 -17.84 -26.06 15.14
N ALA A 69 -16.98 -25.25 15.75
CA ALA A 69 -15.63 -25.68 16.10
C ALA A 69 -15.51 -26.09 17.56
N LEU A 70 -15.55 -25.16 18.50
CA LEU A 70 -15.27 -25.44 19.91
C LEU A 70 -16.24 -26.44 20.53
N ASN A 71 -17.54 -26.32 20.25
CA ASN A 71 -18.54 -27.26 20.71
C ASN A 71 -18.31 -28.71 20.24
N ASN A 72 -17.60 -28.88 19.14
CA ASN A 72 -17.26 -30.19 18.55
C ASN A 72 -15.81 -30.58 18.83
N HIS A 73 -15.17 -29.99 19.86
CA HIS A 73 -13.79 -30.25 20.26
C HIS A 73 -12.75 -29.97 19.15
N LYS A 74 -13.06 -29.09 18.18
CA LYS A 74 -12.13 -28.69 17.13
C LYS A 74 -11.37 -27.43 17.55
N LYS A 75 -10.12 -27.34 17.14
CA LYS A 75 -9.26 -26.21 17.41
C LYS A 75 -9.49 -25.06 16.44
N ILE A 76 -9.27 -23.85 16.94
CA ILE A 76 -9.34 -22.61 16.15
C ILE A 76 -8.00 -21.90 16.24
N LEU A 77 -7.42 -21.56 15.09
CA LEU A 77 -6.33 -20.61 14.96
C LEU A 77 -6.91 -19.31 14.39
N TRP A 78 -6.92 -18.25 15.19
CA TRP A 78 -7.35 -16.91 14.78
C TRP A 78 -6.15 -16.02 14.61
N ILE A 79 -5.96 -15.47 13.39
CA ILE A 79 -4.81 -14.63 13.05
C ILE A 79 -5.27 -13.23 12.72
N ALA A 80 -4.58 -12.23 13.27
CA ALA A 80 -4.73 -10.83 12.90
C ALA A 80 -3.37 -10.13 12.91
N HIS A 81 -3.29 -8.98 12.23
CA HIS A 81 -2.05 -8.21 12.15
C HIS A 81 -1.88 -7.20 13.29
N ARG A 82 -2.97 -6.74 13.94
CA ARG A 82 -2.93 -5.78 15.03
C ARG A 82 -3.29 -6.40 16.38
N GLN A 83 -2.58 -6.00 17.43
CA GLN A 83 -2.78 -6.52 18.79
C GLN A 83 -4.22 -6.29 19.30
N MET A 84 -4.80 -5.10 19.03
CA MET A 84 -6.18 -4.79 19.44
C MET A 84 -7.22 -5.75 18.83
N LEU A 85 -7.00 -6.24 17.62
CA LEU A 85 -7.88 -7.22 16.97
C LEU A 85 -7.81 -8.59 17.67
N LEU A 86 -6.63 -8.95 18.20
CA LEU A 86 -6.47 -10.18 18.98
C LEU A 86 -7.26 -10.12 20.30
N ASP A 87 -7.16 -9.00 21.01
CA ASP A 87 -7.93 -8.78 22.24
C ASP A 87 -9.44 -8.81 21.97
N GLN A 88 -9.86 -8.13 20.89
CA GLN A 88 -11.27 -8.09 20.48
C GLN A 88 -11.82 -9.48 20.12
N ALA A 89 -11.04 -10.30 19.46
CA ALA A 89 -11.42 -11.68 19.18
C ALA A 89 -11.60 -12.48 20.47
N ALA A 90 -10.62 -12.44 21.39
CA ALA A 90 -10.70 -13.11 22.69
C ALA A 90 -11.89 -12.64 23.50
N GLU A 91 -12.13 -11.33 23.56
CA GLU A 91 -13.29 -10.75 24.25
C GLU A 91 -14.61 -11.24 23.63
N SER A 92 -14.69 -11.34 22.31
CA SER A 92 -15.88 -11.84 21.62
C SER A 92 -16.17 -13.29 21.97
N PHE A 93 -15.19 -14.18 21.94
CA PHE A 93 -15.35 -15.56 22.34
C PHE A 93 -15.78 -15.69 23.81
N GLN A 94 -15.17 -14.93 24.73
CA GLN A 94 -15.53 -14.92 26.15
C GLN A 94 -16.95 -14.36 26.38
N LYS A 95 -17.33 -13.31 25.67
CA LYS A 95 -18.62 -12.63 25.82
C LYS A 95 -19.78 -13.50 25.40
N TYR A 96 -19.63 -14.29 24.34
CA TYR A 96 -20.70 -15.06 23.70
C TYR A 96 -20.64 -16.57 23.98
N ALA A 97 -19.77 -17.03 24.89
CA ALA A 97 -19.71 -18.42 25.34
C ALA A 97 -20.88 -18.77 26.27
N TYR A 98 -22.07 -18.95 25.71
CA TYR A 98 -23.25 -19.43 26.42
C TYR A 98 -23.45 -20.92 26.20
N ALA A 99 -24.05 -21.61 27.20
CA ALA A 99 -24.32 -23.04 27.13
C ALA A 99 -25.22 -23.44 25.94
N GLU A 100 -26.07 -22.57 25.45
CA GLU A 100 -26.84 -22.79 24.21
C GLU A 100 -25.97 -22.89 22.95
N ASN A 101 -24.79 -22.27 22.95
CA ASN A 101 -23.82 -22.33 21.85
C ASN A 101 -22.80 -23.48 22.04
N LEU A 102 -22.72 -24.03 23.26
CA LEU A 102 -21.74 -25.02 23.69
C LEU A 102 -22.42 -26.19 24.41
N PRO A 103 -23.42 -26.85 23.77
CA PRO A 103 -24.15 -27.92 24.45
C PRO A 103 -23.30 -29.13 24.78
N ASN A 104 -22.21 -29.39 24.08
CA ASN A 104 -21.36 -30.58 24.25
C ASN A 104 -20.18 -30.34 25.19
N ILE A 105 -19.84 -29.06 25.48
CA ILE A 105 -18.70 -28.70 26.35
C ILE A 105 -19.12 -27.68 27.39
N SER A 106 -18.52 -27.75 28.57
CA SER A 106 -18.77 -26.77 29.65
C SER A 106 -17.76 -25.62 29.67
N SER A 107 -16.61 -25.79 29.01
CA SER A 107 -15.55 -24.79 28.94
C SER A 107 -14.57 -25.10 27.81
N PHE A 108 -13.80 -24.08 27.45
CA PHE A 108 -12.65 -24.20 26.52
C PHE A 108 -11.50 -23.30 26.98
N SER A 109 -10.28 -23.67 26.62
CA SER A 109 -9.09 -22.87 26.87
C SER A 109 -8.77 -21.95 25.68
N TYR A 110 -8.19 -20.78 25.97
CA TYR A 110 -7.67 -19.86 24.94
C TYR A 110 -6.31 -19.30 25.33
N ARG A 111 -5.57 -18.86 24.31
CA ARG A 111 -4.29 -18.15 24.46
C ARG A 111 -4.16 -17.08 23.39
N ILE A 112 -3.63 -15.90 23.80
CA ILE A 112 -3.29 -14.79 22.92
C ILE A 112 -1.77 -14.71 22.82
N VAL A 113 -1.24 -14.77 21.60
CA VAL A 113 0.20 -14.79 21.31
C VAL A 113 0.59 -13.64 20.40
N SER A 114 1.48 -12.77 20.88
CA SER A 114 2.01 -11.68 20.06
C SER A 114 3.37 -11.17 20.56
N GLY A 115 3.90 -10.12 19.91
CA GLY A 115 5.07 -9.37 20.36
C GLY A 115 4.83 -8.46 21.57
N SER A 116 3.57 -8.22 21.98
CA SER A 116 3.22 -7.37 23.12
C SER A 116 3.65 -7.93 24.45
N THR A 117 3.99 -7.07 25.41
CA THR A 117 4.27 -7.46 26.80
C THR A 117 3.05 -7.98 27.56
N SER A 118 1.84 -7.63 27.09
CA SER A 118 0.57 -8.08 27.65
C SER A 118 0.10 -9.44 27.12
N HIS A 119 0.77 -10.01 26.12
CA HIS A 119 0.42 -11.29 25.53
C HIS A 119 1.51 -12.35 25.78
N ASP A 120 1.11 -13.61 25.68
CA ASP A 120 2.02 -14.75 25.75
C ASP A 120 2.94 -14.80 24.53
N ARG A 121 4.02 -15.57 24.64
CA ARG A 121 4.96 -15.82 23.55
C ARG A 121 4.67 -17.18 22.90
N THR A 122 5.21 -17.42 21.71
CA THR A 122 5.05 -18.68 21.00
C THR A 122 5.52 -19.90 21.80
N LYS A 123 6.53 -19.73 22.67
CA LYS A 123 7.01 -20.78 23.58
C LYS A 123 5.99 -21.23 24.62
N ASP A 124 5.01 -20.37 24.93
CA ASP A 124 3.99 -20.62 25.96
C ASP A 124 2.75 -21.35 25.39
N ILE A 125 2.71 -21.59 24.08
CA ILE A 125 1.66 -22.36 23.40
C ILE A 125 1.70 -23.81 23.90
N VAL A 126 0.55 -24.30 24.33
CA VAL A 126 0.39 -25.68 24.78
C VAL A 126 -0.61 -26.44 23.90
N PRO A 127 -0.39 -27.75 23.67
CA PRO A 127 -1.28 -28.56 22.81
C PRO A 127 -2.75 -28.57 23.25
N GLY A 128 -3.02 -28.34 24.55
CA GLY A 128 -4.37 -28.29 25.10
C GLY A 128 -5.15 -27.00 24.87
N ASP A 129 -4.55 -25.96 24.30
CA ASP A 129 -5.29 -24.72 23.97
C ASP A 129 -6.29 -25.01 22.84
N ASN A 130 -7.59 -24.76 23.09
CA ASN A 130 -8.65 -24.98 22.08
C ASN A 130 -8.73 -23.82 21.07
N LEU A 131 -8.47 -22.60 21.55
CA LEU A 131 -8.50 -21.37 20.76
C LEU A 131 -7.14 -20.66 20.88
N LEU A 132 -6.39 -20.65 19.80
CA LEU A 132 -5.16 -19.89 19.67
C LEU A 132 -5.41 -18.63 18.86
N ILE A 133 -5.23 -17.47 19.51
CA ILE A 133 -5.38 -16.15 18.87
C ILE A 133 -3.97 -15.57 18.76
N ALA A 134 -3.50 -15.30 17.55
CA ALA A 134 -2.09 -14.98 17.37
C ALA A 134 -1.86 -13.87 16.32
N SER A 135 -0.78 -13.10 16.52
CA SER A 135 -0.31 -12.22 15.47
C SER A 135 0.40 -13.03 14.37
N LYS A 136 0.23 -12.63 13.12
CA LYS A 136 0.88 -13.26 11.96
C LYS A 136 2.40 -13.37 12.16
N ASP A 137 3.02 -12.31 12.67
CA ASP A 137 4.47 -12.22 12.82
C ASP A 137 5.03 -13.18 13.87
N SER A 138 4.31 -13.34 14.98
CA SER A 138 4.71 -14.27 16.03
C SER A 138 4.67 -15.73 15.57
N ILE A 139 3.60 -16.11 14.87
CA ILE A 139 3.46 -17.47 14.32
C ILE A 139 4.39 -17.66 13.12
N GLY A 140 4.48 -16.69 12.21
CA GLY A 140 5.32 -16.77 11.02
C GLY A 140 6.80 -16.97 11.32
N ARG A 141 7.29 -16.41 12.43
CA ARG A 141 8.68 -16.57 12.89
C ARG A 141 8.94 -17.90 13.64
N ASN A 142 7.92 -18.60 14.11
CA ASN A 142 8.06 -19.81 14.89
C ASN A 142 6.97 -20.85 14.61
N MET A 143 7.02 -21.44 13.43
CA MET A 143 6.09 -22.48 12.99
C MET A 143 6.17 -23.77 13.81
N GLU A 144 7.33 -24.08 14.43
CA GLU A 144 7.49 -25.27 15.28
C GLU A 144 6.55 -25.23 16.50
N ALA A 145 6.27 -24.05 17.04
CA ALA A 145 5.32 -23.90 18.14
C ALA A 145 3.90 -24.26 17.68
N LEU A 146 3.56 -23.93 16.43
CA LEU A 146 2.29 -24.29 15.81
C LEU A 146 2.22 -25.82 15.58
N ASP A 147 3.28 -26.44 15.11
CA ASP A 147 3.36 -27.91 14.92
C ASP A 147 3.03 -28.68 16.19
N LYS A 148 3.56 -28.24 17.32
CA LYS A 148 3.26 -28.86 18.63
C LYS A 148 1.78 -28.71 19.01
N TRP A 149 1.18 -27.58 18.64
CA TRP A 149 -0.21 -27.30 18.98
C TRP A 149 -1.19 -28.07 18.09
N ILE A 150 -0.93 -28.23 16.79
CA ILE A 150 -1.79 -28.96 15.83
C ILE A 150 -1.51 -30.45 15.76
N ASN A 151 -0.55 -30.97 16.51
CA ASN A 151 -0.14 -32.36 16.42
C ASN A 151 -1.27 -33.32 16.80
N GLY A 152 -1.66 -34.19 15.86
CA GLY A 152 -2.70 -35.19 16.02
C GLY A 152 -4.13 -34.69 15.73
N ASP A 153 -4.31 -33.44 15.30
CA ASP A 153 -5.61 -32.91 14.91
C ASP A 153 -5.90 -33.25 13.42
N ASP A 154 -7.09 -33.79 13.15
CA ASP A 154 -7.55 -34.12 11.79
C ASP A 154 -8.25 -32.94 11.12
N GLU A 155 -8.72 -31.96 11.89
CA GLU A 155 -9.51 -30.82 11.44
C GLU A 155 -9.22 -29.58 12.28
N ILE A 156 -9.00 -28.45 11.60
CA ILE A 156 -8.75 -27.15 12.21
C ILE A 156 -9.49 -26.03 11.46
N TYR A 157 -9.96 -25.03 12.21
CA TYR A 157 -10.47 -23.80 11.68
C TYR A 157 -9.41 -22.72 11.76
N LEU A 158 -8.99 -22.20 10.61
CA LEU A 158 -8.06 -21.08 10.48
C LEU A 158 -8.83 -19.83 10.09
N VAL A 159 -8.88 -18.84 10.97
CA VAL A 159 -9.56 -17.56 10.73
C VAL A 159 -8.54 -16.46 10.53
N ILE A 160 -8.74 -15.68 9.49
CA ILE A 160 -7.90 -14.53 9.17
C ILE A 160 -8.76 -13.28 9.27
N ASP A 161 -8.51 -12.47 10.30
CA ASP A 161 -9.21 -11.19 10.47
C ASP A 161 -8.54 -10.11 9.62
N GLU A 162 -9.33 -9.23 9.04
CA GLU A 162 -8.94 -8.29 7.99
C GLU A 162 -8.20 -8.99 6.83
N ALA A 163 -8.88 -9.99 6.25
CA ALA A 163 -8.33 -10.92 5.26
C ALA A 163 -7.80 -10.26 3.97
N HIS A 164 -8.10 -8.98 3.72
CA HIS A 164 -7.47 -8.23 2.65
C HIS A 164 -5.93 -8.11 2.81
N HIS A 165 -5.40 -8.31 4.02
CA HIS A 165 -3.96 -8.40 4.27
C HIS A 165 -3.38 -9.82 4.04
N SER A 166 -4.22 -10.83 3.81
CA SER A 166 -3.79 -12.24 3.73
C SER A 166 -2.97 -12.59 2.48
N THR A 167 -2.90 -11.70 1.52
CA THR A 167 -2.09 -11.85 0.30
C THR A 167 -0.58 -11.80 0.59
N ALA A 168 -0.18 -11.23 1.73
CA ALA A 168 1.23 -11.18 2.14
C ALA A 168 1.82 -12.58 2.39
N LYS A 169 3.11 -12.73 2.10
CA LYS A 169 3.88 -13.98 2.14
C LYS A 169 3.74 -14.74 3.45
N THR A 170 3.78 -14.05 4.59
CA THR A 170 3.67 -14.67 5.91
C THR A 170 2.33 -15.35 6.12
N TYR A 171 1.21 -14.74 5.72
CA TYR A 171 -0.10 -15.38 5.81
C TYR A 171 -0.19 -16.63 4.91
N ARG A 172 0.32 -16.53 3.68
CA ARG A 172 0.36 -17.68 2.75
C ARG A 172 1.18 -18.82 3.35
N LYS A 173 2.37 -18.53 3.87
CA LYS A 173 3.21 -19.53 4.56
C LYS A 173 2.48 -20.21 5.72
N ILE A 174 1.74 -19.47 6.55
CA ILE A 174 0.97 -20.05 7.66
C ILE A 174 -0.16 -20.94 7.15
N ILE A 175 -0.93 -20.47 6.15
CA ILE A 175 -2.03 -21.24 5.56
C ILE A 175 -1.50 -22.57 4.98
N ASP A 176 -0.44 -22.49 4.18
CA ASP A 176 0.15 -23.66 3.51
C ASP A 176 0.78 -24.62 4.52
N HIS A 177 1.42 -24.09 5.56
CA HIS A 177 1.98 -24.88 6.64
C HIS A 177 0.89 -25.68 7.38
N VAL A 178 -0.23 -25.03 7.75
CA VAL A 178 -1.36 -25.69 8.40
C VAL A 178 -1.98 -26.73 7.47
N ARG A 179 -2.19 -26.41 6.19
CA ARG A 179 -2.73 -27.35 5.18
C ARG A 179 -1.85 -28.57 4.97
N ALA A 180 -0.52 -28.41 5.06
CA ALA A 180 0.41 -29.52 4.92
C ALA A 180 0.39 -30.48 6.12
N LYS A 181 -0.02 -29.99 7.30
CA LYS A 181 0.00 -30.76 8.55
C LYS A 181 -1.37 -31.32 8.95
N VAL A 182 -2.45 -30.63 8.61
CA VAL A 182 -3.81 -30.99 9.00
C VAL A 182 -4.63 -31.38 7.76
N LYS A 183 -5.20 -32.57 7.78
CA LYS A 183 -5.94 -33.13 6.65
C LYS A 183 -7.12 -32.27 6.22
N ASN A 184 -7.88 -31.76 7.16
CA ASN A 184 -9.09 -30.97 6.94
C ASN A 184 -8.86 -29.55 7.48
N THR A 185 -8.32 -28.68 6.64
CA THR A 185 -8.12 -27.25 6.99
C THR A 185 -9.24 -26.42 6.43
N LYS A 186 -9.96 -25.71 7.31
CA LYS A 186 -11.08 -24.83 6.98
C LYS A 186 -10.67 -23.39 7.18
N VAL A 187 -10.45 -22.64 6.09
CA VAL A 187 -9.94 -21.26 6.13
C VAL A 187 -11.09 -20.29 5.91
N ILE A 188 -11.25 -19.36 6.85
CA ILE A 188 -12.28 -18.31 6.81
C ILE A 188 -11.61 -16.94 6.91
N GLY A 189 -11.66 -16.17 5.84
CA GLY A 189 -11.23 -14.78 5.82
C GLY A 189 -12.39 -13.85 6.17
N LEU A 190 -12.15 -12.89 7.07
CA LEU A 190 -13.10 -11.84 7.44
C LEU A 190 -12.57 -10.51 6.91
N THR A 191 -13.37 -9.78 6.15
CA THR A 191 -12.96 -8.46 5.64
C THR A 191 -14.15 -7.51 5.52
N ALA A 192 -13.89 -6.22 5.64
CA ALA A 192 -14.86 -5.18 5.33
C ALA A 192 -14.88 -4.86 3.82
N THR A 193 -13.75 -5.01 3.18
CA THR A 193 -13.52 -4.70 1.76
C THR A 193 -12.86 -5.92 1.10
N PRO A 194 -13.54 -6.61 0.17
CA PRO A 194 -12.95 -7.75 -0.53
C PRO A 194 -11.92 -7.34 -1.57
N LEU A 195 -11.84 -6.04 -1.85
CA LEU A 195 -11.05 -5.48 -2.93
C LEU A 195 -10.02 -4.52 -2.33
N ARG A 196 -8.74 -4.86 -2.47
CA ARG A 196 -7.65 -3.88 -2.39
C ARG A 196 -7.57 -3.11 -3.70
N THR A 197 -6.94 -1.95 -3.65
CA THR A 197 -6.82 -0.99 -4.74
C THR A 197 -6.08 -1.56 -5.97
N ALA A 198 -5.30 -2.63 -5.83
CA ALA A 198 -4.53 -3.23 -6.92
C ALA A 198 -5.18 -4.50 -7.51
N ALA A 199 -5.36 -4.58 -8.82
CA ALA A 199 -5.97 -5.74 -9.51
C ALA A 199 -5.16 -7.05 -9.31
N ASN A 200 -3.85 -6.95 -9.05
CA ASN A 200 -3.00 -8.11 -8.71
C ASN A 200 -3.38 -8.71 -7.36
N GLU A 201 -3.65 -7.86 -6.38
CA GLU A 201 -4.04 -8.30 -5.05
C GLU A 201 -5.40 -8.97 -5.06
N GLN A 202 -6.31 -8.55 -5.94
CA GLN A 202 -7.57 -9.25 -6.19
C GLN A 202 -7.31 -10.65 -6.74
N GLY A 203 -6.37 -10.79 -7.67
CA GLY A 203 -5.93 -12.09 -8.19
C GLY A 203 -5.32 -13.00 -7.12
N LEU A 204 -4.49 -12.43 -6.23
CA LEU A 204 -3.89 -13.15 -5.11
C LEU A 204 -4.93 -13.56 -4.06
N LEU A 205 -5.86 -12.67 -3.73
CA LEU A 205 -6.94 -12.97 -2.80
C LEU A 205 -7.86 -14.09 -3.33
N ALA A 206 -8.16 -14.07 -4.63
CA ALA A 206 -8.91 -15.12 -5.30
C ALA A 206 -8.16 -16.47 -5.34
N LYS A 207 -6.83 -16.45 -5.43
CA LYS A 207 -6.01 -17.68 -5.32
C LYS A 207 -6.04 -18.28 -3.92
N LEU A 208 -6.13 -17.44 -2.88
CA LEU A 208 -6.19 -17.90 -1.48
C LEU A 208 -7.57 -18.39 -1.09
N PHE A 209 -8.62 -17.67 -1.48
CA PHE A 209 -10.00 -17.96 -1.15
C PHE A 209 -10.75 -18.40 -2.42
N THR A 210 -10.89 -19.72 -2.58
CA THR A 210 -11.40 -20.35 -3.80
C THR A 210 -12.82 -20.88 -3.66
N ASP A 211 -13.34 -20.99 -2.44
CA ASP A 211 -14.58 -21.67 -2.15
C ASP A 211 -15.64 -20.69 -1.62
N GLY A 212 -16.82 -20.68 -2.19
CA GLY A 212 -17.90 -19.78 -1.83
C GLY A 212 -19.27 -20.42 -1.87
N VAL A 213 -20.32 -19.61 -1.63
CA VAL A 213 -21.71 -20.05 -1.71
C VAL A 213 -22.47 -19.22 -2.73
N ARG A 214 -23.03 -19.85 -3.75
CA ARG A 214 -23.93 -19.23 -4.74
C ARG A 214 -25.28 -19.98 -4.77
N SER A 215 -26.37 -19.23 -4.74
CA SER A 215 -27.72 -19.78 -4.82
C SER A 215 -27.99 -20.93 -3.82
N GLY A 216 -27.40 -20.82 -2.61
CA GLY A 216 -27.57 -21.81 -1.55
C GLY A 216 -26.78 -23.11 -1.74
N ARG A 217 -25.75 -23.13 -2.60
CA ARG A 217 -24.85 -24.27 -2.83
C ARG A 217 -23.41 -23.85 -2.74
N ALA A 218 -22.56 -24.72 -2.21
CA ALA A 218 -21.11 -24.53 -2.21
C ALA A 218 -20.56 -24.59 -3.65
N VAL A 219 -19.69 -23.65 -4.00
CA VAL A 219 -19.05 -23.53 -5.32
C VAL A 219 -17.54 -23.44 -5.11
N ARG A 220 -16.74 -24.11 -5.95
CA ARG A 220 -15.28 -24.11 -5.93
C ARG A 220 -14.71 -23.47 -7.19
N GLY A 221 -13.55 -22.84 -7.05
CA GLY A 221 -12.78 -22.33 -8.19
C GLY A 221 -13.22 -20.96 -8.72
N ASP A 222 -14.04 -20.25 -7.97
CA ASP A 222 -14.44 -18.86 -8.26
C ASP A 222 -14.04 -17.94 -7.09
N ILE A 223 -14.26 -16.61 -7.21
CA ILE A 223 -14.03 -15.72 -6.06
C ILE A 223 -14.78 -16.28 -4.86
N GLY A 224 -14.01 -16.76 -3.89
CA GLY A 224 -14.47 -17.58 -2.78
C GLY A 224 -15.20 -16.79 -1.71
N ILE A 225 -16.36 -16.21 -2.03
CA ILE A 225 -17.17 -15.43 -1.08
C ILE A 225 -18.37 -16.27 -0.66
N THR A 226 -18.40 -16.60 0.64
CA THR A 226 -19.56 -17.28 1.26
C THR A 226 -20.69 -16.31 1.54
N TYR A 227 -20.42 -15.10 1.95
CA TYR A 227 -21.43 -14.09 2.19
C TYR A 227 -20.88 -12.68 2.01
N GLN A 228 -21.69 -11.82 1.39
CA GLN A 228 -21.39 -10.39 1.23
C GLN A 228 -22.64 -9.55 1.43
N ILE A 229 -22.47 -8.38 2.05
CA ILE A 229 -23.50 -7.34 2.15
C ILE A 229 -22.87 -5.96 2.05
N GLY A 230 -23.52 -5.03 1.36
CA GLY A 230 -23.07 -3.65 1.19
C GLY A 230 -23.40 -2.73 2.37
N LEU A 231 -22.71 -1.58 2.45
CA LEU A 231 -22.99 -0.52 3.44
C LEU A 231 -24.44 -0.04 3.35
N LYS A 232 -24.91 0.25 2.13
CA LYS A 232 -26.25 0.77 1.83
C LYS A 232 -27.36 -0.17 2.33
N ASP A 233 -27.18 -1.47 2.17
CA ASP A 233 -28.13 -2.46 2.68
C ASP A 233 -28.26 -2.42 4.21
N LEU A 234 -27.13 -2.24 4.92
CA LEU A 234 -27.11 -2.14 6.37
C LEU A 234 -27.72 -0.82 6.88
N ILE A 235 -27.51 0.28 6.16
CA ILE A 235 -28.12 1.57 6.44
C ILE A 235 -29.65 1.47 6.26
N ASN A 236 -30.09 0.93 5.13
CA ASN A 236 -31.52 0.76 4.85
C ASN A 236 -32.26 -0.13 5.88
N ARG A 237 -31.52 -1.00 6.56
CA ARG A 237 -32.03 -1.86 7.66
C ARG A 237 -31.91 -1.22 9.03
N GLY A 238 -31.42 0.01 9.14
CA GLY A 238 -31.20 0.72 10.41
C GLY A 238 -30.12 0.11 11.31
N ILE A 239 -29.32 -0.82 10.78
CA ILE A 239 -28.18 -1.43 11.49
C ILE A 239 -27.01 -0.48 11.54
N LEU A 240 -26.80 0.25 10.44
CA LEU A 240 -25.90 1.39 10.39
C LEU A 240 -26.69 2.69 10.33
N SER A 241 -26.12 3.75 10.90
CA SER A 241 -26.68 5.10 10.88
C SER A 241 -26.72 5.65 9.46
N LYS A 242 -27.68 6.52 9.17
CA LYS A 242 -27.72 7.26 7.91
C LYS A 242 -26.63 8.34 7.95
N PRO A 243 -25.68 8.37 7.00
CA PRO A 243 -24.67 9.41 6.96
C PRO A 243 -25.27 10.75 6.52
N ILE A 244 -24.86 11.82 7.19
CA ILE A 244 -25.12 13.21 6.83
C ILE A 244 -23.78 13.87 6.61
N PHE A 245 -23.51 14.27 5.37
CA PHE A 245 -22.23 14.85 4.97
C PHE A 245 -22.27 16.37 5.09
N GLU A 246 -21.22 16.93 5.67
CA GLU A 246 -21.04 18.36 5.83
C GLU A 246 -19.60 18.74 5.48
N SER A 247 -19.42 19.70 4.59
CA SER A 247 -18.11 20.26 4.25
C SER A 247 -17.94 21.62 4.90
N ARG A 248 -16.79 21.84 5.55
CA ARG A 248 -16.38 23.12 6.14
C ARG A 248 -15.09 23.57 5.47
N TYR A 249 -15.16 24.62 4.70
CA TYR A 249 -14.02 25.19 3.99
C TYR A 249 -13.19 26.05 4.95
N THR A 250 -11.87 25.90 4.94
CA THR A 250 -10.96 26.53 5.92
C THR A 250 -10.30 27.73 5.32
N ASP A 251 -10.49 28.31 4.27
CA ASP A 251 -9.79 29.46 3.64
C ASP A 251 -8.23 29.41 3.75
N GLU A 252 -7.68 28.26 4.18
CA GLU A 252 -6.26 27.99 4.33
C GLU A 252 -5.75 27.21 3.12
N ALA A 253 -4.64 27.66 2.56
CA ALA A 253 -3.99 27.00 1.43
C ALA A 253 -2.73 26.27 1.93
N PHE A 254 -2.58 25.01 1.52
CA PHE A 254 -1.42 24.22 1.82
C PHE A 254 -0.83 23.65 0.52
N GLY A 255 0.48 23.51 0.48
CA GLY A 255 1.15 22.83 -0.62
C GLY A 255 1.83 23.73 -1.66
N ASP A 256 1.81 25.07 -1.48
CA ASP A 256 2.44 26.01 -2.42
C ASP A 256 3.97 25.85 -2.54
N ASN A 257 4.61 25.17 -1.59
CA ASN A 257 6.06 24.95 -1.54
C ASN A 257 6.40 23.46 -1.38
N LEU A 258 5.53 22.56 -1.84
CA LEU A 258 5.82 21.13 -1.81
C LEU A 258 6.85 20.76 -2.87
N GLY A 259 7.93 20.12 -2.46
CA GLY A 259 8.83 19.43 -3.35
C GLY A 259 8.19 18.16 -3.91
N LEU A 260 8.80 17.61 -4.95
CA LEU A 260 8.35 16.37 -5.62
C LEU A 260 8.21 15.20 -4.65
N ASP A 261 9.21 15.04 -3.76
CA ASP A 261 9.21 14.01 -2.71
C ASP A 261 8.01 14.13 -1.74
N ASP A 262 7.55 15.36 -1.49
CA ASP A 262 6.43 15.60 -0.59
C ASP A 262 5.09 15.26 -1.26
N TRP A 263 4.95 15.56 -2.54
CA TRP A 263 3.81 15.15 -3.36
C TRP A 263 3.69 13.64 -3.45
N GLU A 264 4.81 12.94 -3.63
CA GLU A 264 4.86 11.49 -3.63
C GLU A 264 4.43 10.89 -2.29
N LYS A 265 4.92 11.44 -1.18
CA LYS A 265 4.51 11.01 0.17
C LYS A 265 3.00 11.15 0.37
N ILE A 266 2.40 12.24 -0.07
CA ILE A 266 0.95 12.46 0.07
C ILE A 266 0.18 11.49 -0.83
N SER A 267 0.50 11.46 -2.13
CA SER A 267 -0.27 10.70 -3.13
C SER A 267 -0.15 9.19 -2.95
N HIS A 268 1.00 8.73 -2.46
CA HIS A 268 1.34 7.30 -2.39
C HIS A 268 1.29 6.72 -0.99
N LEU A 269 1.64 7.52 0.03
CA LEU A 269 1.74 7.05 1.41
C LEU A 269 0.53 7.41 2.26
N ASP A 270 -0.37 8.25 1.76
CA ASP A 270 -1.37 8.92 2.60
C ASP A 270 -0.74 9.57 3.87
N VAL A 271 0.53 9.96 3.76
CA VAL A 271 1.30 10.62 4.82
C VAL A 271 1.58 12.04 4.40
N LEU A 272 1.03 12.96 5.16
CA LEU A 272 1.38 14.37 5.00
C LEU A 272 2.84 14.59 5.45
N PRO A 273 3.66 15.28 4.65
CA PRO A 273 5.00 15.69 5.08
C PRO A 273 4.96 16.43 6.42
N ASP A 274 5.98 16.23 7.26
CA ASP A 274 6.02 16.84 8.59
C ASP A 274 5.87 18.37 8.55
N SER A 275 6.40 19.01 7.51
CA SER A 275 6.27 20.45 7.26
C SER A 275 4.81 20.87 7.09
N ILE A 276 4.05 20.16 6.26
CA ILE A 276 2.63 20.42 5.99
C ILE A 276 1.79 20.03 7.21
N ALA A 277 2.01 18.82 7.73
CA ALA A 277 1.34 18.36 8.95
C ALA A 277 1.54 19.35 10.11
N GLY A 278 2.75 19.93 10.22
CA GLY A 278 3.07 20.98 11.18
C GLY A 278 2.35 22.30 10.91
N GLN A 279 2.28 22.75 9.66
CA GLN A 279 1.52 23.95 9.27
C GLN A 279 0.03 23.77 9.58
N MET A 280 -0.58 22.65 9.19
CA MET A 280 -1.99 22.35 9.49
C MET A 280 -2.25 22.29 11.00
N ALA A 281 -1.38 21.62 11.75
CA ALA A 281 -1.50 21.50 13.20
C ALA A 281 -1.42 22.86 13.91
N ASN A 282 -0.65 23.79 13.38
CA ASN A 282 -0.41 25.13 13.96
C ASN A 282 -1.33 26.21 13.37
N SER A 283 -2.11 25.95 12.33
CA SER A 283 -3.04 26.94 11.78
C SER A 283 -4.12 27.31 12.80
N ALA A 284 -4.04 28.53 13.31
CA ALA A 284 -4.99 29.04 14.30
C ALA A 284 -6.41 29.18 13.74
N ALA A 285 -6.53 29.60 12.47
CA ALA A 285 -7.82 29.77 11.81
C ALA A 285 -8.52 28.42 11.61
N ARG A 286 -7.79 27.42 11.09
CA ARG A 286 -8.28 26.06 10.89
C ARG A 286 -8.71 25.41 12.21
N ASN A 287 -7.87 25.46 13.22
CA ASN A 287 -8.16 24.91 14.54
C ASN A 287 -9.38 25.59 15.20
N LYS A 288 -9.48 26.92 15.06
CA LYS A 288 -10.63 27.68 15.52
C LYS A 288 -11.92 27.24 14.82
N LEU A 289 -11.89 27.05 13.51
CA LEU A 289 -13.03 26.56 12.73
C LEU A 289 -13.51 25.19 13.25
N ILE A 290 -12.59 24.25 13.50
CA ILE A 290 -12.91 22.92 14.02
C ILE A 290 -13.65 23.03 15.38
N ILE A 291 -13.10 23.82 16.30
CA ILE A 291 -13.68 24.02 17.64
C ILE A 291 -15.04 24.70 17.55
N GLU A 292 -15.17 25.79 16.78
CA GLU A 292 -16.42 26.53 16.64
C GLU A 292 -17.50 25.74 15.93
N THR A 293 -17.14 24.90 14.95
CA THR A 293 -18.08 24.00 14.27
C THR A 293 -18.73 23.05 15.26
N TYR A 294 -17.95 22.44 16.15
CA TYR A 294 -18.51 21.60 17.20
C TYR A 294 -19.35 22.42 18.19
N LYS A 295 -18.79 23.52 18.70
CA LYS A 295 -19.43 24.36 19.72
C LYS A 295 -20.80 24.89 19.30
N LYS A 296 -20.97 25.26 18.03
CA LYS A 296 -22.25 25.73 17.48
C LYS A 296 -23.30 24.64 17.33
N ASN A 297 -22.88 23.38 17.18
CA ASN A 297 -23.75 22.26 16.87
C ASN A 297 -23.62 21.11 17.88
N GLN A 298 -23.14 21.36 19.08
CA GLN A 298 -22.84 20.30 20.06
C GLN A 298 -24.02 19.41 20.41
N ASP A 299 -25.26 19.97 20.41
CA ASP A 299 -26.50 19.22 20.69
C ASP A 299 -26.83 18.23 19.53
N VAL A 300 -26.42 18.56 18.32
CA VAL A 300 -26.59 17.73 17.10
C VAL A 300 -25.47 16.72 16.97
N TYR A 301 -24.22 17.16 17.16
CA TYR A 301 -23.04 16.31 16.94
C TYR A 301 -22.78 15.31 18.06
N GLY A 302 -23.24 15.61 19.30
CA GLY A 302 -23.10 14.69 20.42
C GLY A 302 -21.65 14.22 20.64
N GLN A 303 -21.45 12.93 20.90
CA GLN A 303 -20.12 12.37 21.03
C GLN A 303 -19.43 12.28 19.66
N THR A 304 -18.27 12.93 19.58
CA THR A 304 -17.55 13.15 18.32
C THR A 304 -16.13 12.57 18.36
N ILE A 305 -15.74 11.86 17.32
CA ILE A 305 -14.35 11.46 17.07
C ILE A 305 -13.74 12.43 16.06
N VAL A 306 -12.56 12.98 16.39
CA VAL A 306 -11.79 13.85 15.50
C VAL A 306 -10.54 13.12 15.03
N PHE A 307 -10.38 12.97 13.73
CA PHE A 307 -9.18 12.43 13.12
C PHE A 307 -8.21 13.55 12.83
N ALA A 308 -7.16 13.66 13.65
CA ALA A 308 -6.13 14.69 13.56
C ALA A 308 -5.00 14.30 12.59
N VAL A 309 -4.27 15.30 12.08
CA VAL A 309 -3.19 15.11 11.11
C VAL A 309 -2.00 14.37 11.74
N ASN A 310 -1.60 14.76 12.94
CA ASN A 310 -0.50 14.17 13.70
C ASN A 310 -0.72 14.30 15.21
N VAL A 311 0.21 13.77 16.01
CA VAL A 311 0.12 13.77 17.48
C VAL A 311 0.09 15.18 18.06
N VAL A 312 0.88 16.10 17.51
CA VAL A 312 0.90 17.52 17.95
C VAL A 312 -0.47 18.16 17.73
N HIS A 313 -1.08 17.91 16.56
CA HIS A 313 -2.41 18.41 16.25
C HIS A 313 -3.47 17.83 17.20
N ALA A 314 -3.40 16.52 17.50
CA ALA A 314 -4.33 15.90 18.43
C ALA A 314 -4.26 16.50 19.83
N ILE A 315 -3.05 16.74 20.36
CA ILE A 315 -2.85 17.41 21.65
C ILE A 315 -3.35 18.85 21.60
N THR A 316 -3.07 19.58 20.52
CA THR A 316 -3.48 20.98 20.34
C THR A 316 -5.01 21.09 20.31
N LEU A 317 -5.69 20.29 19.49
CA LEU A 317 -7.16 20.28 19.42
C LEU A 317 -7.79 19.90 20.76
N CYS A 318 -7.28 18.86 21.43
CA CYS A 318 -7.77 18.46 22.75
C CYS A 318 -7.69 19.62 23.76
N LYS A 319 -6.54 20.31 23.81
CA LYS A 319 -6.37 21.50 24.68
C LYS A 319 -7.34 22.64 24.32
N LEU A 320 -7.55 22.89 23.03
CA LEU A 320 -8.46 23.93 22.56
C LEU A 320 -9.93 23.61 22.86
N PHE A 321 -10.38 22.37 22.68
CA PHE A 321 -11.72 21.92 23.08
C PHE A 321 -11.95 22.11 24.58
N ASN A 322 -11.00 21.67 25.42
CA ASN A 322 -11.09 21.84 26.86
C ASN A 322 -11.11 23.31 27.29
N ARG A 323 -10.31 24.18 26.64
CA ARG A 323 -10.37 25.64 26.88
C ARG A 323 -11.70 26.25 26.46
N ALA A 324 -12.35 25.69 25.46
CA ALA A 324 -13.70 26.11 25.03
C ALA A 324 -14.82 25.57 25.94
N GLY A 325 -14.50 24.84 27.02
CA GLY A 325 -15.45 24.23 27.94
C GLY A 325 -16.05 22.93 27.44
N ILE A 326 -15.45 22.28 26.43
CA ILE A 326 -15.90 21.03 25.84
C ILE A 326 -14.98 19.90 26.35
N PRO A 327 -15.50 18.92 27.14
CA PRO A 327 -14.69 17.82 27.64
C PRO A 327 -14.09 17.00 26.51
N ALA A 328 -12.77 17.04 26.36
CA ALA A 328 -12.06 16.36 25.29
C ALA A 328 -10.85 15.58 25.81
N GLU A 329 -10.62 14.43 25.22
CA GLU A 329 -9.43 13.58 25.43
C GLU A 329 -8.77 13.25 24.08
N PHE A 330 -7.50 12.86 24.14
CA PHE A 330 -6.81 12.38 22.95
C PHE A 330 -6.21 11.00 23.17
N VAL A 331 -6.20 10.18 22.11
CA VAL A 331 -5.62 8.83 22.08
C VAL A 331 -4.67 8.72 20.90
N VAL A 332 -3.47 8.23 21.16
CA VAL A 332 -2.41 8.08 20.16
C VAL A 332 -1.66 6.77 20.42
N SER A 333 -0.99 6.19 19.41
CA SER A 333 -0.19 4.97 19.58
C SER A 333 0.90 5.16 20.63
N ASP A 334 1.39 4.06 21.21
CA ASP A 334 2.51 4.05 22.16
C ASP A 334 3.74 4.67 21.47
N VAL A 335 3.86 5.98 21.58
CA VAL A 335 5.03 6.73 21.12
C VAL A 335 5.65 7.38 22.34
N LYS A 336 6.90 7.02 22.61
CA LYS A 336 7.79 7.93 23.33
C LYS A 336 8.04 9.12 22.40
N ASP A 337 7.17 10.10 22.45
CA ASP A 337 7.41 11.34 21.72
C ASP A 337 8.56 12.08 22.39
N MET A 338 9.75 12.01 21.78
CA MET A 338 10.95 12.71 22.25
C MET A 338 10.79 14.23 22.18
N ILE A 339 9.82 14.74 21.43
CA ILE A 339 9.61 16.19 21.25
C ILE A 339 8.70 16.75 22.35
N THR A 340 7.65 16.05 22.74
CA THR A 340 6.69 16.52 23.74
C THR A 340 6.95 15.99 25.15
N GLY A 341 7.81 15.00 25.32
CA GLY A 341 8.08 14.33 26.60
C GLY A 341 6.90 13.55 27.17
N VAL A 342 5.85 13.37 26.40
CA VAL A 342 4.63 12.64 26.82
C VAL A 342 4.83 11.16 26.55
N THR A 343 4.95 10.38 27.61
CA THR A 343 4.87 8.93 27.56
C THR A 343 3.42 8.55 27.84
N LEU A 344 2.68 8.08 26.83
CA LEU A 344 1.34 7.58 27.00
C LEU A 344 1.40 6.05 27.10
N SER A 345 0.88 5.52 28.20
CA SER A 345 0.74 4.10 28.38
C SER A 345 -0.57 3.61 27.75
N ARG A 346 -0.65 2.32 27.47
CA ARG A 346 -1.89 1.67 27.02
C ARG A 346 -3.01 1.87 28.04
N GLU A 347 -2.72 1.79 29.34
CA GLU A 347 -3.68 2.01 30.41
C GLU A 347 -4.24 3.44 30.41
N ASP A 348 -3.44 4.44 30.01
CA ASP A 348 -3.92 5.83 29.87
C ASP A 348 -4.93 5.94 28.72
N ASN A 349 -4.65 5.34 27.58
CA ASN A 349 -5.56 5.32 26.45
C ASN A 349 -6.87 4.59 26.82
N GLU A 350 -6.80 3.45 27.52
CA GLU A 350 -7.97 2.70 27.96
C GLU A 350 -8.86 3.51 28.94
N ARG A 351 -8.27 4.23 29.89
CA ARG A 351 -9.01 5.13 30.79
C ARG A 351 -9.75 6.24 30.02
N LYS A 352 -9.10 6.82 29.02
CA LYS A 352 -9.70 7.87 28.17
C LYS A 352 -10.85 7.32 27.32
N LEU A 353 -10.67 6.13 26.74
CA LEU A 353 -11.74 5.44 26.02
C LEU A 353 -12.92 5.11 26.91
N GLU A 354 -12.67 4.72 28.16
CA GLU A 354 -13.74 4.43 29.13
C GLU A 354 -14.50 5.71 29.53
N SER A 355 -13.81 6.84 29.74
CA SER A 355 -14.42 8.16 29.95
C SER A 355 -15.32 8.56 28.78
N TYR A 356 -14.86 8.32 27.55
CA TYR A 356 -15.66 8.58 26.35
C TYR A 356 -16.90 7.66 26.28
N ARG A 357 -16.77 6.37 26.56
CA ARG A 357 -17.90 5.43 26.59
C ARG A 357 -18.95 5.81 27.64
N LYS A 358 -18.54 6.35 28.78
CA LYS A 358 -19.45 6.84 29.83
C LYS A 358 -20.14 8.16 29.48
N GLY A 359 -19.68 8.85 28.43
CA GLY A 359 -20.19 10.15 28.02
C GLY A 359 -19.62 11.33 28.82
N ASP A 360 -18.64 11.10 29.70
CA ASP A 360 -17.93 12.14 30.44
C ASP A 360 -17.07 12.97 29.49
N THR A 361 -16.40 12.30 28.52
CA THR A 361 -15.70 12.92 27.38
C THR A 361 -16.65 13.06 26.21
N LYS A 362 -16.75 14.26 25.62
CA LYS A 362 -17.60 14.56 24.46
C LYS A 362 -16.84 14.45 23.14
N VAL A 363 -15.59 14.84 23.13
CA VAL A 363 -14.74 14.83 21.92
C VAL A 363 -13.52 13.96 22.17
N LEU A 364 -13.29 12.98 21.29
CA LEU A 364 -12.15 12.10 21.32
C LEU A 364 -11.28 12.37 20.10
N VAL A 365 -10.10 12.94 20.30
CA VAL A 365 -9.17 13.26 19.23
C VAL A 365 -8.17 12.13 19.08
N ASN A 366 -7.95 11.65 17.85
CA ASN A 366 -7.01 10.56 17.62
C ASN A 366 -6.16 10.73 16.35
N VAL A 367 -5.08 9.93 16.29
CA VAL A 367 -4.24 9.77 15.10
C VAL A 367 -4.11 8.27 14.84
N ASN A 368 -4.76 7.78 13.79
CA ASN A 368 -4.69 6.42 13.26
C ASN A 368 -5.05 5.23 14.19
N ILE A 369 -5.25 5.43 15.51
CA ILE A 369 -5.54 4.30 16.43
C ILE A 369 -6.98 3.85 16.34
N LEU A 370 -7.92 4.77 16.24
CA LEU A 370 -9.34 4.47 16.27
C LEU A 370 -9.90 4.00 14.91
N THR A 371 -9.06 3.79 13.92
CA THR A 371 -9.50 3.28 12.60
C THR A 371 -9.95 1.84 12.68
N GLU A 372 -9.40 1.03 13.60
CA GLU A 372 -9.73 -0.39 13.77
C GLU A 372 -9.83 -0.78 15.25
N GLY A 373 -10.60 -1.83 15.56
CA GLY A 373 -10.54 -2.54 16.83
C GLY A 373 -11.24 -1.90 18.04
N VAL A 374 -11.76 -0.68 17.98
CA VAL A 374 -12.44 -0.03 19.12
C VAL A 374 -13.95 0.08 18.89
N ASP A 375 -14.76 -0.38 19.84
CA ASP A 375 -16.22 -0.25 19.79
C ASP A 375 -16.67 0.97 20.61
N LEU A 376 -17.21 1.98 19.93
CA LEU A 376 -17.68 3.25 20.49
C LEU A 376 -19.09 3.55 19.95
N PRO A 377 -20.11 2.81 20.37
CA PRO A 377 -21.45 2.85 19.76
C PRO A 377 -22.16 4.20 19.92
N GLN A 378 -21.80 4.99 20.91
CA GLN A 378 -22.40 6.31 21.17
C GLN A 378 -21.84 7.42 20.28
N THR A 379 -20.84 7.13 19.44
CA THR A 379 -20.29 8.12 18.51
C THR A 379 -21.32 8.46 17.45
N SER A 380 -21.75 9.72 17.43
CA SER A 380 -22.73 10.24 16.47
C SER A 380 -22.10 11.07 15.35
N THR A 381 -20.86 11.49 15.53
CA THR A 381 -20.18 12.39 14.60
C THR A 381 -18.72 12.03 14.42
N VAL A 382 -18.24 12.17 13.18
CA VAL A 382 -16.83 12.11 12.85
C VAL A 382 -16.40 13.42 12.21
N PHE A 383 -15.34 14.02 12.75
CA PHE A 383 -14.66 15.16 12.19
C PHE A 383 -13.40 14.70 11.44
N LEU A 384 -13.41 14.86 10.14
CA LEU A 384 -12.30 14.53 9.26
C LEU A 384 -11.37 15.77 9.16
N ALA A 385 -10.56 15.97 10.21
CA ALA A 385 -9.58 17.05 10.26
C ALA A 385 -8.23 16.66 9.63
N ARG A 386 -8.15 15.46 9.07
CA ARG A 386 -7.06 14.96 8.26
C ARG A 386 -7.57 14.63 6.87
N PRO A 387 -7.01 15.23 5.81
CA PRO A 387 -7.26 14.76 4.46
C PRO A 387 -6.65 13.37 4.25
N THR A 388 -7.22 12.56 3.36
CA THR A 388 -6.70 11.22 3.00
C THR A 388 -6.95 10.91 1.53
N VAL A 389 -6.02 10.25 0.89
CA VAL A 389 -6.16 9.67 -0.45
C VAL A 389 -6.58 8.20 -0.39
N SER A 390 -6.58 7.59 0.79
CA SER A 390 -6.95 6.19 1.00
C SER A 390 -8.45 6.01 1.22
N THR A 391 -9.13 5.37 0.27
CA THR A 391 -10.55 5.00 0.40
C THR A 391 -10.78 4.01 1.55
N VAL A 392 -9.84 3.11 1.80
CA VAL A 392 -9.92 2.14 2.91
C VAL A 392 -9.88 2.88 4.23
N LEU A 393 -8.89 3.78 4.42
CA LEU A 393 -8.77 4.57 5.65
C LEU A 393 -10.00 5.47 5.85
N MET A 394 -10.49 6.13 4.81
CA MET A 394 -11.71 6.93 4.86
C MET A 394 -12.91 6.09 5.30
N THR A 395 -13.10 4.91 4.73
CA THR A 395 -14.18 3.98 5.10
C THR A 395 -14.08 3.55 6.56
N GLN A 396 -12.88 3.30 7.06
CA GLN A 396 -12.63 2.95 8.45
C GLN A 396 -12.95 4.12 9.40
N MET A 397 -12.50 5.34 9.06
CA MET A 397 -12.80 6.55 9.85
C MET A 397 -14.29 6.80 9.96
N ILE A 398 -15.00 6.81 8.85
CA ILE A 398 -16.46 7.04 8.79
C ILE A 398 -17.21 5.92 9.54
N GLY A 399 -16.77 4.68 9.37
CA GLY A 399 -17.37 3.51 10.00
C GLY A 399 -17.43 3.57 11.53
N ARG A 400 -16.68 4.48 12.16
CA ARG A 400 -16.72 4.69 13.61
C ARG A 400 -18.02 5.35 14.08
N ALA A 401 -18.61 6.25 13.28
CA ALA A 401 -19.86 6.91 13.60
C ALA A 401 -21.11 6.16 13.09
N LEU A 402 -20.91 5.16 12.21
CA LEU A 402 -22.02 4.47 11.55
C LEU A 402 -22.72 3.39 12.41
N ARG A 403 -22.73 3.51 13.74
CA ARG A 403 -23.51 2.59 14.58
C ARG A 403 -24.98 3.02 14.63
N GLY A 404 -25.87 2.24 14.00
CA GLY A 404 -27.29 2.53 13.99
C GLY A 404 -27.98 2.24 15.32
N GLU A 405 -29.21 2.73 15.47
CA GLU A 405 -30.01 2.56 16.68
C GLU A 405 -30.17 1.10 17.12
N ALA A 406 -30.30 0.19 16.16
CA ALA A 406 -30.38 -1.25 16.43
C ALA A 406 -29.10 -1.81 17.08
N ALA A 407 -27.97 -1.14 16.90
CA ALA A 407 -26.67 -1.51 17.48
C ALA A 407 -26.32 -0.66 18.72
N GLY A 408 -27.26 0.11 19.26
CA GLY A 408 -27.08 1.00 20.42
C GLY A 408 -26.40 2.33 20.06
N GLY A 409 -26.34 2.70 18.80
CA GLY A 409 -25.85 3.98 18.32
C GLY A 409 -26.95 4.97 17.97
N THR A 410 -26.77 5.76 16.93
CA THR A 410 -27.64 6.87 16.54
C THR A 410 -28.34 6.60 15.20
N LYS A 411 -29.48 7.26 14.97
CA LYS A 411 -30.21 7.17 13.71
C LYS A 411 -29.41 7.77 12.57
N ASP A 412 -28.83 8.94 12.81
CA ASP A 412 -28.04 9.69 11.86
C ASP A 412 -26.60 9.79 12.36
N ALA A 413 -25.64 9.82 11.42
CA ALA A 413 -24.22 9.98 11.68
C ALA A 413 -23.69 11.16 10.87
N HIS A 414 -23.17 12.17 11.56
CA HIS A 414 -22.62 13.36 10.91
C HIS A 414 -21.16 13.10 10.51
N ILE A 415 -20.87 13.30 9.23
CA ILE A 415 -19.53 13.18 8.65
C ILE A 415 -19.12 14.57 8.22
N VAL A 416 -18.29 15.22 9.04
CA VAL A 416 -17.90 16.62 8.83
C VAL A 416 -16.46 16.68 8.34
N SER A 417 -16.29 17.10 7.11
CA SER A 417 -14.98 17.27 6.46
C SER A 417 -14.49 18.71 6.58
N PHE A 418 -13.25 18.91 6.96
CA PHE A 418 -12.56 20.20 6.93
C PHE A 418 -11.73 20.26 5.67
N VAL A 419 -12.21 21.03 4.69
CA VAL A 419 -11.67 21.10 3.35
C VAL A 419 -10.76 22.30 3.24
N ASP A 420 -9.48 22.04 3.02
CA ASP A 420 -8.45 23.03 2.83
C ASP A 420 -8.27 23.28 1.32
N SER A 421 -7.71 24.44 0.94
CA SER A 421 -7.31 24.69 -0.44
C SER A 421 -5.97 24.00 -0.69
N TRP A 422 -5.94 23.16 -1.71
CA TRP A 422 -4.74 22.45 -2.16
C TRP A 422 -4.49 22.79 -3.63
N ASN A 423 -3.23 22.70 -4.05
CA ASN A 423 -2.95 22.67 -5.49
C ASN A 423 -3.74 21.52 -6.13
N GLU A 424 -4.26 21.74 -7.34
CA GLU A 424 -5.28 20.90 -8.01
C GLU A 424 -4.89 19.43 -8.25
N HIS A 425 -3.70 19.01 -7.84
CA HIS A 425 -3.10 17.73 -8.21
C HIS A 425 -3.31 16.59 -7.20
N ILE A 426 -3.98 16.80 -6.04
CA ILE A 426 -4.23 15.72 -5.08
C ILE A 426 -5.66 15.24 -5.16
N ALA A 427 -5.85 13.96 -5.49
CA ALA A 427 -7.15 13.31 -5.49
C ALA A 427 -7.57 12.90 -4.07
N TRP A 428 -7.96 13.87 -3.23
CA TRP A 428 -8.50 13.59 -1.91
C TRP A 428 -9.80 12.80 -1.98
N VAL A 429 -9.95 11.80 -1.13
CA VAL A 429 -11.17 10.99 -1.07
C VAL A 429 -12.34 11.84 -0.56
N ASN A 430 -13.38 12.01 -1.38
CA ASN A 430 -14.64 12.58 -0.92
C ASN A 430 -15.46 11.50 -0.18
N PRO A 431 -15.81 11.73 1.10
CA PRO A 431 -16.60 10.76 1.89
C PRO A 431 -17.93 10.37 1.26
N GLU A 432 -18.58 11.25 0.50
CA GLU A 432 -19.87 10.98 -0.15
C GLU A 432 -19.75 9.84 -1.18
N ASN A 433 -18.62 9.76 -1.87
CA ASN A 433 -18.41 8.77 -2.93
C ASN A 433 -18.35 7.32 -2.42
N ILE A 434 -18.09 7.11 -1.12
CA ILE A 434 -18.08 5.77 -0.50
C ILE A 434 -19.47 5.14 -0.46
N PHE A 435 -20.53 5.95 -0.53
CA PHE A 435 -21.93 5.52 -0.39
C PHE A 435 -22.70 5.48 -1.71
N VAL A 436 -22.04 5.83 -2.83
CA VAL A 436 -22.64 5.72 -4.17
C VAL A 436 -22.50 4.27 -4.63
N ASP A 437 -23.58 3.50 -4.48
CA ASP A 437 -23.59 2.06 -4.76
C ASP A 437 -24.61 1.70 -5.85
N ASN A 438 -24.11 1.05 -6.91
CA ASN A 438 -24.91 0.11 -7.71
C ASN A 438 -24.29 -1.29 -7.57
N LYS A 439 -25.11 -2.33 -7.46
CA LYS A 439 -24.67 -3.71 -7.16
C LYS A 439 -23.69 -4.32 -8.18
N ASN A 440 -23.62 -3.76 -9.39
CA ASN A 440 -22.66 -4.10 -10.43
C ASN A 440 -21.57 -3.02 -10.61
N ASP A 441 -21.83 -1.79 -10.13
CA ASP A 441 -20.99 -0.62 -10.37
C ASP A 441 -19.84 -0.51 -9.38
N PHE A 442 -19.79 -1.36 -8.32
CA PHE A 442 -18.70 -1.29 -7.35
C PHE A 442 -17.36 -1.74 -7.96
N ILE A 443 -17.39 -2.71 -8.87
CA ILE A 443 -16.21 -3.15 -9.62
C ILE A 443 -15.94 -2.16 -10.76
N ASP A 444 -16.97 -1.74 -11.50
CA ASP A 444 -16.82 -0.83 -12.64
C ASP A 444 -16.55 0.59 -12.19
N SER A 445 -17.25 1.12 -11.17
CA SER A 445 -16.99 2.46 -10.63
C SER A 445 -15.65 2.58 -9.89
N GLN A 446 -15.15 1.49 -9.27
CA GLN A 446 -13.79 1.48 -8.74
C GLN A 446 -12.74 1.40 -9.84
N ASN A 447 -12.99 0.67 -10.91
CA ASN A 447 -12.11 0.65 -12.06
C ASN A 447 -12.10 2.01 -12.79
N GLU A 448 -13.25 2.61 -13.08
CA GLU A 448 -13.36 3.94 -13.67
C GLU A 448 -12.72 5.02 -12.79
N ARG A 449 -12.95 4.98 -11.48
CA ARG A 449 -12.34 5.91 -10.52
C ARG A 449 -10.83 5.71 -10.43
N ARG A 450 -10.38 4.47 -10.42
CA ARG A 450 -8.98 4.13 -10.44
C ARG A 450 -8.32 4.55 -11.75
N ASP A 451 -8.97 4.33 -12.89
CA ASP A 451 -8.50 4.79 -14.18
C ASP A 451 -8.43 6.33 -14.22
N TYR A 452 -9.39 7.02 -13.59
CA TYR A 452 -9.35 8.47 -13.42
C TYR A 452 -8.20 8.90 -12.48
N GLU A 453 -8.03 8.26 -11.33
CA GLU A 453 -6.92 8.52 -10.38
C GLU A 453 -5.56 8.26 -11.05
N LEU A 454 -5.42 7.15 -11.77
CA LEU A 454 -4.22 6.82 -12.53
C LEU A 454 -3.96 7.84 -13.65
N ARG A 455 -5.02 8.31 -14.33
CA ARG A 455 -4.94 9.36 -15.33
C ARG A 455 -4.49 10.69 -14.73
N MET A 456 -5.04 11.10 -13.59
CA MET A 456 -4.63 12.34 -12.90
C MET A 456 -3.18 12.28 -12.42
N ILE A 457 -2.72 11.15 -11.91
CA ILE A 457 -1.32 10.94 -11.52
C ILE A 457 -0.40 10.99 -12.73
N ALA A 458 -0.79 10.35 -13.83
CA ALA A 458 -0.04 10.41 -15.07
C ALA A 458 0.07 11.86 -15.60
N ILE A 459 -1.01 12.63 -15.54
CA ILE A 459 -1.02 14.05 -15.92
C ILE A 459 -0.07 14.85 -15.03
N SER A 460 -0.15 14.66 -13.71
CA SER A 460 0.73 15.32 -12.73
C SER A 460 2.21 15.03 -13.01
N LYS A 461 2.57 13.76 -13.28
CA LYS A 461 3.95 13.38 -13.61
C LYS A 461 4.42 13.93 -14.96
N ILE A 462 3.53 14.03 -15.93
CA ILE A 462 3.84 14.65 -17.23
C ILE A 462 4.10 16.15 -17.06
N GLU A 463 3.28 16.85 -16.25
CA GLU A 463 3.46 18.27 -15.93
C GLU A 463 4.74 18.53 -15.15
N GLU A 464 5.07 17.66 -14.19
CA GLU A 464 6.31 17.66 -13.44
C GLU A 464 7.52 17.54 -14.35
N PHE A 465 7.49 16.58 -15.28
CA PHE A 465 8.56 16.39 -16.25
C PHE A 465 8.72 17.61 -17.15
N ALA A 466 7.62 18.22 -17.60
CA ALA A 466 7.65 19.46 -18.35
C ALA A 466 8.27 20.63 -17.56
N ALA A 467 8.04 20.68 -16.24
CA ALA A 467 8.63 21.70 -15.36
C ALA A 467 10.15 21.48 -15.15
N ILE A 468 10.59 20.22 -15.01
CA ILE A 468 12.03 19.89 -14.89
C ILE A 468 12.79 20.31 -16.18
N LEU A 469 12.14 20.16 -17.35
CA LEU A 469 12.69 20.62 -18.61
C LEU A 469 12.89 22.15 -18.66
N ASP A 470 12.07 22.91 -17.93
CA ASP A 470 12.15 24.38 -17.86
C ASP A 470 13.27 24.88 -16.92
N ASP A 471 13.47 24.18 -15.79
CA ASP A 471 14.45 24.58 -14.75
C ASP A 471 15.87 24.09 -15.05
N SER A 472 16.07 23.17 -15.99
CA SER A 472 17.40 22.64 -16.30
C SER A 472 18.22 23.66 -17.09
N VAL A 473 19.29 24.14 -16.47
CA VAL A 473 20.26 25.07 -17.09
C VAL A 473 21.07 24.36 -18.21
N ASP A 474 21.09 23.03 -18.25
CA ASP A 474 21.76 22.23 -19.28
C ASP A 474 20.77 21.28 -19.98
N THR A 475 20.15 21.79 -21.04
CA THR A 475 19.21 21.03 -21.89
C THR A 475 19.91 20.11 -22.89
N THR A 476 21.25 20.13 -22.97
CA THR A 476 22.01 19.41 -24.02
C THR A 476 21.85 17.89 -23.94
N ALA A 477 21.75 17.30 -22.73
CA ALA A 477 21.52 15.85 -22.59
C ALA A 477 20.08 15.47 -23.00
N ILE A 478 19.13 16.33 -22.66
CA ILE A 478 17.69 16.16 -22.97
C ILE A 478 17.44 16.28 -24.48
N GLU A 479 18.14 17.17 -25.17
CA GLU A 479 18.02 17.40 -26.60
C GLU A 479 18.54 16.23 -27.45
N ARG A 480 19.40 15.39 -26.90
CA ARG A 480 19.98 14.19 -27.58
C ARG A 480 19.03 13.01 -27.67
N VAL A 481 18.14 12.85 -26.69
CA VAL A 481 17.19 11.74 -26.68
C VAL A 481 15.96 12.11 -27.50
N PRO A 482 15.55 11.27 -28.48
CA PRO A 482 14.34 11.50 -29.26
C PRO A 482 13.15 11.72 -28.34
N PHE A 483 12.32 12.72 -28.68
CA PHE A 483 11.17 13.09 -27.88
C PHE A 483 10.24 11.90 -27.58
N GLU A 484 10.05 11.00 -28.54
CA GLU A 484 9.23 9.79 -28.40
C GLU A 484 9.68 8.89 -27.27
N GLN A 485 11.00 8.85 -26.96
CA GLN A 485 11.54 8.04 -25.88
C GLN A 485 11.29 8.62 -24.48
N ARG A 486 10.90 9.89 -24.38
CA ARG A 486 10.56 10.59 -23.14
C ARG A 486 9.09 10.48 -22.79
N VAL A 487 8.28 9.83 -23.64
CA VAL A 487 6.84 9.69 -23.43
C VAL A 487 6.54 8.66 -22.36
N PRO A 488 5.77 8.98 -21.31
CA PRO A 488 5.29 7.98 -20.38
C PRO A 488 4.31 7.04 -21.07
N ILE A 489 4.54 5.74 -20.94
CA ILE A 489 3.75 4.70 -21.62
C ILE A 489 2.86 3.90 -20.67
N GLY A 490 3.10 4.02 -19.38
CA GLY A 490 2.36 3.33 -18.35
C GLY A 490 3.01 3.45 -16.99
N MET A 491 2.49 2.73 -16.02
CA MET A 491 3.05 2.67 -14.66
C MET A 491 2.87 1.30 -14.02
N TYR A 492 3.72 0.99 -13.07
CA TYR A 492 3.47 -0.06 -12.07
C TYR A 492 2.83 0.58 -10.86
N ALA A 493 1.64 0.12 -10.46
CA ALA A 493 0.96 0.60 -9.26
C ALA A 493 0.71 -0.57 -8.33
N PHE A 494 1.11 -0.45 -7.06
CA PHE A 494 1.07 -1.52 -6.08
C PHE A 494 0.97 -1.00 -4.65
N THR A 495 0.56 -1.87 -3.75
CA THR A 495 0.48 -1.59 -2.32
C THR A 495 1.16 -2.71 -1.55
N TYR A 496 1.98 -2.39 -0.59
CA TYR A 496 2.64 -3.34 0.31
C TYR A 496 2.49 -2.89 1.77
N LEU A 497 2.79 -3.79 2.71
CA LEU A 497 2.68 -3.53 4.13
C LEU A 497 4.03 -3.07 4.68
N GLU A 498 4.07 -1.98 5.41
CA GLU A 498 5.25 -1.57 6.15
C GLU A 498 5.41 -2.35 7.47
N GLU A 499 6.61 -2.34 8.06
CA GLU A 499 6.88 -2.99 9.35
C GLU A 499 5.95 -2.53 10.48
N ASN A 500 5.48 -1.29 10.43
CA ASN A 500 4.51 -0.72 11.36
C ASN A 500 3.08 -1.24 11.15
N GLY A 501 2.85 -2.08 10.14
CA GLY A 501 1.56 -2.66 9.79
C GLY A 501 0.64 -1.71 9.01
N MET A 502 1.16 -0.61 8.46
CA MET A 502 0.41 0.29 7.58
C MET A 502 0.59 -0.09 6.11
N ASP A 503 -0.48 0.08 5.33
CA ASP A 503 -0.42 -0.08 3.88
C ASP A 503 0.33 1.10 3.25
N HIS A 504 1.27 0.75 2.38
CA HIS A 504 2.03 1.70 1.58
C HIS A 504 1.71 1.49 0.11
N SER A 505 1.08 2.47 -0.53
CA SER A 505 0.80 2.47 -1.96
C SER A 505 1.89 3.22 -2.72
N TYR A 506 2.40 2.64 -3.79
CA TYR A 506 3.45 3.23 -4.60
C TYR A 506 3.19 3.07 -6.09
N GLN A 507 3.81 3.94 -6.87
CA GLN A 507 3.67 3.95 -8.32
C GLN A 507 5.02 4.25 -8.95
N VAL A 508 5.37 3.47 -9.95
CA VAL A 508 6.59 3.63 -10.73
C VAL A 508 6.20 3.98 -12.15
N MET A 509 6.52 5.19 -12.57
CA MET A 509 6.25 5.65 -13.92
C MET A 509 7.24 4.99 -14.89
N VAL A 510 6.74 4.51 -16.00
CA VAL A 510 7.54 3.89 -17.06
C VAL A 510 7.45 4.71 -18.33
N TYR A 511 8.60 5.11 -18.81
CA TYR A 511 8.75 5.87 -20.05
C TYR A 511 9.20 4.94 -21.18
N ASP A 512 9.04 5.36 -22.40
CA ASP A 512 9.48 4.57 -23.56
C ASP A 512 10.97 4.18 -23.45
N SER A 513 11.82 5.13 -23.02
CA SER A 513 13.26 4.90 -22.78
C SER A 513 13.59 3.89 -21.68
N THR A 514 12.72 3.71 -20.70
CA THR A 514 12.94 2.84 -19.53
C THR A 514 12.14 1.55 -19.58
N GLN A 515 11.24 1.38 -20.56
CA GLN A 515 10.32 0.25 -20.66
C GLN A 515 11.04 -1.10 -20.64
N GLU A 516 12.04 -1.25 -21.49
CA GLU A 516 12.77 -2.51 -21.62
C GLU A 516 13.51 -2.85 -20.32
N ALA A 517 14.13 -1.86 -19.69
CA ALA A 517 14.85 -2.04 -18.44
C ALA A 517 13.92 -2.50 -17.30
N TYR A 518 12.79 -1.84 -17.12
CA TYR A 518 11.81 -2.24 -16.12
C TYR A 518 11.19 -3.61 -16.41
N HIS A 519 10.87 -3.91 -17.66
CA HIS A 519 10.32 -5.20 -18.03
C HIS A 519 11.29 -6.34 -17.72
N ASN A 520 12.54 -6.21 -18.18
CA ASN A 520 13.59 -7.19 -17.92
C ASN A 520 13.88 -7.32 -16.40
N MET A 521 13.86 -6.23 -15.65
CA MET A 521 14.00 -6.25 -14.20
C MET A 521 12.86 -7.04 -13.54
N MET A 522 11.60 -6.78 -13.92
CA MET A 522 10.46 -7.48 -13.33
C MET A 522 10.51 -8.98 -13.55
N ASP A 523 10.87 -9.41 -14.76
CA ASP A 523 11.04 -10.83 -15.09
C ASP A 523 12.18 -11.49 -14.30
N ALA A 524 13.18 -10.72 -13.92
CA ALA A 524 14.37 -11.20 -13.22
C ALA A 524 14.25 -11.20 -11.69
N LEU A 525 13.22 -10.57 -11.10
CA LEU A 525 13.05 -10.51 -9.65
C LEU A 525 13.11 -11.87 -8.95
N PRO A 526 12.47 -12.94 -9.44
CA PRO A 526 12.54 -14.24 -8.78
C PRO A 526 13.97 -14.78 -8.67
N GLU A 527 14.79 -14.60 -9.72
CA GLU A 527 16.18 -15.05 -9.71
C GLU A 527 17.07 -14.16 -8.84
N LEU A 528 16.84 -12.86 -8.84
CA LEU A 528 17.53 -11.91 -7.98
C LEU A 528 17.35 -12.28 -6.50
N PHE A 529 16.12 -12.50 -6.08
CA PHE A 529 15.79 -12.88 -4.69
C PHE A 529 16.44 -14.21 -4.29
N LYS A 530 16.52 -15.16 -5.20
CA LYS A 530 17.20 -16.43 -4.99
C LYS A 530 18.73 -16.26 -4.86
N VAL A 531 19.34 -15.43 -5.69
CA VAL A 531 20.79 -15.15 -5.65
C VAL A 531 21.18 -14.47 -4.34
N PHE A 532 20.35 -13.52 -3.87
CA PHE A 532 20.56 -12.81 -2.61
C PHE A 532 20.07 -13.59 -1.39
N LYS A 533 19.42 -14.75 -1.57
CA LYS A 533 18.77 -15.52 -0.51
C LYS A 533 17.83 -14.66 0.34
N ALA A 534 17.13 -13.76 -0.31
CA ALA A 534 16.21 -12.81 0.31
C ALA A 534 14.87 -13.49 0.57
N GLU A 535 14.75 -14.20 1.70
CA GLU A 535 13.54 -14.96 2.08
C GLU A 535 12.63 -14.19 3.04
N GLU A 536 13.11 -13.08 3.62
CA GLU A 536 12.39 -12.29 4.59
C GLU A 536 11.30 -11.41 3.91
N GLU A 537 10.17 -11.22 4.60
CA GLU A 537 9.08 -10.34 4.14
C GLU A 537 9.51 -8.86 4.18
N PHE A 538 10.34 -8.50 5.17
CA PHE A 538 10.91 -7.17 5.33
C PHE A 538 12.44 -7.28 5.19
N LEU A 539 12.95 -6.74 4.11
CA LEU A 539 14.39 -6.73 3.83
C LEU A 539 15.06 -5.56 4.56
N SER A 540 16.30 -5.79 5.02
CA SER A 540 17.09 -4.71 5.59
C SER A 540 17.45 -3.65 4.53
N GLU A 541 17.63 -2.40 4.95
CA GLU A 541 18.03 -1.30 4.05
C GLU A 541 19.31 -1.65 3.28
N THR A 542 20.28 -2.29 3.95
CA THR A 542 21.53 -2.73 3.28
C THR A 542 21.26 -3.73 2.15
N ALA A 543 20.39 -4.73 2.39
CA ALA A 543 20.05 -5.71 1.37
C ALA A 543 19.30 -5.07 0.20
N LEU A 544 18.39 -4.12 0.48
CA LEU A 544 17.65 -3.39 -0.55
C LEU A 544 18.58 -2.58 -1.45
N HIS A 545 19.54 -1.85 -0.88
CA HIS A 545 20.51 -1.09 -1.67
C HIS A 545 21.45 -1.99 -2.48
N GLU A 546 21.96 -3.09 -1.90
CA GLU A 546 22.78 -4.05 -2.63
C GLU A 546 22.03 -4.69 -3.81
N MET A 547 20.76 -5.01 -3.64
CA MET A 547 19.91 -5.53 -4.70
C MET A 547 19.60 -4.47 -5.77
N ALA A 548 19.32 -3.23 -5.35
CA ALA A 548 19.09 -2.11 -6.25
C ALA A 548 20.34 -1.77 -7.07
N ASP A 549 21.51 -1.79 -6.47
CA ASP A 549 22.79 -1.62 -7.18
C ASP A 549 23.00 -2.71 -8.25
N GLN A 550 22.71 -3.97 -7.91
CA GLN A 550 22.82 -5.07 -8.87
C GLN A 550 21.82 -4.92 -10.03
N ILE A 551 20.60 -4.47 -9.75
CA ILE A 551 19.60 -4.18 -10.78
C ILE A 551 20.06 -3.04 -11.67
N ARG A 552 20.51 -1.93 -11.09
CA ARG A 552 21.05 -0.79 -11.84
C ARG A 552 22.14 -1.24 -12.78
N ASP A 553 23.12 -1.97 -12.26
CA ASP A 553 24.29 -2.41 -13.02
C ASP A 553 23.97 -3.47 -14.08
N THR A 554 22.80 -4.07 -14.03
CA THR A 554 22.37 -5.10 -14.98
C THR A 554 21.40 -4.58 -16.03
N TYR A 555 20.42 -3.75 -15.62
CA TYR A 555 19.30 -3.37 -16.50
C TYR A 555 19.24 -1.89 -16.83
N PHE A 556 19.66 -1.00 -15.92
CA PHE A 556 19.58 0.45 -16.12
C PHE A 556 20.94 1.00 -16.58
N LEU A 557 21.39 0.50 -17.73
CA LEU A 557 22.66 0.88 -18.37
C LEU A 557 22.42 1.92 -19.46
N GLY A 558 23.35 2.87 -19.56
CA GLY A 558 23.28 3.93 -20.57
C GLY A 558 22.48 5.15 -20.15
N GLU A 559 22.29 6.06 -21.09
CA GLU A 559 21.56 7.30 -20.87
C GLU A 559 20.05 7.04 -20.99
N MET A 560 19.31 7.31 -19.93
CA MET A 560 17.83 7.18 -19.88
C MET A 560 17.25 8.52 -19.53
N ILE A 561 16.19 8.93 -20.18
CA ILE A 561 15.49 10.19 -19.89
C ILE A 561 13.99 9.93 -19.79
N PRO A 562 13.40 10.19 -18.61
CA PRO A 562 14.06 10.62 -17.37
C PRO A 562 15.02 9.54 -16.83
N PRO A 563 16.00 9.92 -16.01
CA PRO A 563 16.92 8.95 -15.42
C PRO A 563 16.15 8.00 -14.49
N TYR A 564 16.66 6.79 -14.35
CA TYR A 564 16.16 5.81 -13.42
C TYR A 564 16.30 6.32 -11.97
N GLU A 565 15.32 6.00 -11.13
CA GLU A 565 15.36 6.35 -9.71
C GLU A 565 15.51 5.09 -8.86
N GLU A 566 16.57 5.05 -8.05
CA GLU A 566 16.85 3.91 -7.16
C GLU A 566 15.71 3.64 -6.17
N LYS A 567 15.05 4.72 -5.69
CA LYS A 567 13.89 4.59 -4.79
C LYS A 567 12.77 3.76 -5.40
N ASP A 568 12.49 3.90 -6.71
CA ASP A 568 11.45 3.16 -7.40
C ASP A 568 11.74 1.65 -7.39
N VAL A 569 13.00 1.30 -7.63
CA VAL A 569 13.47 -0.08 -7.58
C VAL A 569 13.35 -0.64 -6.16
N ILE A 570 13.75 0.12 -5.16
CA ILE A 570 13.63 -0.27 -3.74
C ILE A 570 12.17 -0.57 -3.38
N GLN A 571 11.21 0.24 -3.83
CA GLN A 571 9.80 -0.01 -3.55
C GLN A 571 9.28 -1.28 -4.22
N VAL A 572 9.71 -1.54 -5.46
CA VAL A 572 9.40 -2.80 -6.16
C VAL A 572 9.99 -4.01 -5.42
N LEU A 573 11.21 -3.90 -4.91
CA LEU A 573 11.84 -4.96 -4.11
C LEU A 573 11.08 -5.23 -2.81
N LYS A 574 10.64 -4.18 -2.10
CA LYS A 574 9.81 -4.30 -0.89
C LYS A 574 8.48 -5.00 -1.20
N TYR A 575 7.83 -4.64 -2.30
CA TYR A 575 6.62 -5.30 -2.75
C TYR A 575 6.88 -6.78 -3.08
N PHE A 576 7.89 -7.07 -3.90
CA PHE A 576 8.19 -8.44 -4.31
C PHE A 576 8.59 -9.34 -3.12
N ALA A 577 9.30 -8.79 -2.11
CA ALA A 577 9.63 -9.51 -0.88
C ALA A 577 8.39 -10.06 -0.17
N GLN A 578 7.27 -9.34 -0.21
CA GLN A 578 6.03 -9.73 0.45
C GLN A 578 5.15 -10.64 -0.39
N TYR A 579 5.10 -10.43 -1.70
CA TYR A 579 4.11 -11.08 -2.57
C TYR A 579 4.70 -12.17 -3.47
N GLU A 580 6.01 -12.17 -3.72
CA GLU A 580 6.72 -13.10 -4.63
C GLU A 580 6.17 -13.05 -6.08
N GLU A 581 5.44 -12.00 -6.42
CA GLU A 581 4.96 -11.70 -7.76
C GLU A 581 5.32 -10.25 -8.11
N PRO A 582 5.71 -9.93 -9.35
CA PRO A 582 5.99 -8.57 -9.77
C PRO A 582 4.70 -7.72 -9.73
N PRO A 583 4.79 -6.41 -9.48
CA PRO A 583 3.63 -5.53 -9.55
C PRO A 583 3.05 -5.47 -10.97
N LYS A 584 1.76 -5.17 -11.07
CA LYS A 584 1.07 -5.09 -12.35
C LYS A 584 1.41 -3.81 -13.08
N PHE A 585 1.65 -3.95 -14.37
CA PHE A 585 1.81 -2.83 -15.29
C PHE A 585 0.45 -2.36 -15.82
N TYR A 586 0.23 -1.05 -15.81
CA TYR A 586 -0.95 -0.37 -16.37
C TYR A 586 -0.49 0.49 -17.52
N THR A 587 -0.92 0.15 -18.73
CA THR A 587 -0.63 0.92 -19.95
C THR A 587 -1.47 2.19 -20.00
N PHE A 588 -0.92 3.24 -20.57
CA PHE A 588 -1.67 4.45 -20.88
C PHE A 588 -2.23 4.35 -22.32
N ASP A 589 -3.32 3.60 -22.47
CA ASP A 589 -3.95 3.35 -23.78
C ASP A 589 -4.49 4.64 -24.47
N TYR A 590 -4.65 5.71 -23.68
CA TYR A 590 -5.05 7.04 -24.17
C TYR A 590 -3.88 7.89 -24.67
N VAL A 591 -2.62 7.47 -24.46
CA VAL A 591 -1.44 8.18 -25.00
C VAL A 591 -1.25 7.78 -26.45
N ASP A 592 -1.92 8.51 -27.35
CA ASP A 592 -1.69 8.38 -28.79
C ASP A 592 -0.35 9.03 -29.16
N LYS A 593 0.72 8.24 -29.21
CA LYS A 593 2.06 8.70 -29.55
C LYS A 593 2.12 9.41 -30.90
N SER A 594 1.22 9.08 -31.83
CA SER A 594 1.18 9.73 -33.14
C SER A 594 0.80 11.22 -33.06
N LYS A 595 0.03 11.60 -32.03
CA LYS A 595 -0.33 13.00 -31.77
C LYS A 595 0.78 13.78 -31.06
N LEU A 596 1.77 13.10 -30.50
CA LEU A 596 2.95 13.67 -29.83
C LEU A 596 4.19 13.69 -30.72
N ASP A 597 4.11 13.19 -31.96
CA ASP A 597 5.23 13.20 -32.92
C ASP A 597 5.52 14.61 -33.43
N VAL A 598 6.26 15.36 -32.62
CA VAL A 598 6.68 16.73 -32.95
C VAL A 598 7.56 16.78 -34.21
N ALA A 599 8.32 15.69 -34.47
CA ALA A 599 9.12 15.59 -35.67
C ALA A 599 8.23 15.45 -36.94
N ALA A 600 7.13 14.70 -36.85
CA ALA A 600 6.14 14.63 -37.91
C ALA A 600 5.43 15.98 -38.14
N ILE A 601 5.08 16.68 -37.05
CA ILE A 601 4.50 18.05 -37.11
C ILE A 601 5.49 19.01 -37.80
N ALA A 602 6.78 18.95 -37.40
CA ALA A 602 7.81 19.78 -38.04
C ALA A 602 8.00 19.45 -39.51
N ARG A 603 8.02 18.16 -39.89
CA ARG A 603 8.08 17.72 -41.30
C ARG A 603 6.89 18.22 -42.09
N HIS A 604 5.66 18.12 -41.55
CA HIS A 604 4.47 18.61 -42.22
C HIS A 604 4.54 20.15 -42.48
N ILE A 605 5.01 20.91 -41.49
CA ILE A 605 5.23 22.37 -41.64
C ILE A 605 6.28 22.65 -42.73
N TRP A 606 7.32 21.86 -42.78
CA TRP A 606 8.44 21.97 -43.74
C TRP A 606 7.98 21.65 -45.17
N ASP A 607 7.31 20.51 -45.35
CA ASP A 607 6.88 20.01 -46.67
C ASP A 607 5.80 20.91 -47.32
N GLU A 608 4.94 21.48 -46.48
CA GLU A 608 3.88 22.46 -46.93
C GLU A 608 4.43 23.89 -47.11
N ASP A 609 5.73 24.13 -46.89
CA ASP A 609 6.37 25.45 -46.97
C ASP A 609 5.57 26.53 -46.22
N MET A 610 5.18 26.22 -44.98
CA MET A 610 4.32 27.13 -44.21
C MET A 610 5.08 28.36 -43.77
N GLY A 611 4.70 29.51 -44.31
CA GLY A 611 5.22 30.79 -43.83
C GLY A 611 4.80 31.06 -42.37
N PRO A 612 5.46 32.02 -41.68
CA PRO A 612 5.35 32.22 -40.22
C PRO A 612 3.89 32.33 -39.72
N ARG A 613 3.01 32.96 -40.49
CA ARG A 613 1.59 33.13 -40.15
C ARG A 613 0.83 31.80 -40.22
N LYS A 614 1.00 31.04 -41.29
CA LYS A 614 0.36 29.71 -41.44
C LYS A 614 0.87 28.72 -40.42
N LYS A 615 2.17 28.73 -40.14
CA LYS A 615 2.79 27.91 -39.04
C LYS A 615 2.11 28.25 -37.71
N ALA A 616 1.96 29.55 -37.38
CA ALA A 616 1.32 29.95 -36.13
C ALA A 616 -0.14 29.50 -36.04
N GLU A 617 -0.93 29.69 -37.11
CA GLU A 617 -2.34 29.27 -37.20
C GLU A 617 -2.49 27.76 -37.10
N TYR A 618 -1.60 26.98 -37.72
CA TYR A 618 -1.57 25.51 -37.63
C TYR A 618 -1.23 25.02 -36.23
N VAL A 619 -0.20 25.56 -35.61
CA VAL A 619 0.17 25.24 -34.24
C VAL A 619 -0.92 25.59 -33.24
N GLU A 620 -1.63 26.74 -33.47
CA GLU A 620 -2.77 27.12 -32.65
C GLU A 620 -3.90 26.12 -32.77
N SER A 621 -4.20 25.64 -33.96
CA SER A 621 -5.24 24.64 -34.19
C SER A 621 -4.91 23.32 -33.49
N LEU A 622 -3.67 22.86 -33.55
CA LEU A 622 -3.22 21.65 -32.83
C LEU A 622 -3.28 21.80 -31.32
N TRP A 623 -2.98 22.99 -30.80
CA TRP A 623 -2.99 23.28 -29.37
C TRP A 623 -4.41 23.38 -28.79
N GLU A 624 -5.38 23.82 -29.57
CA GLU A 624 -6.77 24.02 -29.13
C GLU A 624 -7.70 22.84 -29.43
N GLU A 625 -7.22 21.81 -30.14
CA GLU A 625 -8.02 20.65 -30.53
C GLU A 625 -8.43 19.78 -29.33
N GLY A 626 -9.70 19.88 -28.90
CA GLY A 626 -10.35 19.02 -27.91
C GLY A 626 -9.96 19.25 -26.45
N ASP A 627 -10.78 18.74 -25.53
CA ASP A 627 -10.55 18.85 -24.08
C ASP A 627 -9.41 17.94 -23.59
N ASP A 628 -9.19 16.79 -24.24
CA ASP A 628 -8.14 15.82 -23.95
C ASP A 628 -6.90 16.01 -24.86
N ASN A 629 -6.52 17.24 -25.13
CA ASN A 629 -5.42 17.55 -26.04
C ASN A 629 -4.07 17.10 -25.46
N MET A 630 -3.48 16.09 -26.09
CA MET A 630 -2.21 15.47 -25.66
C MET A 630 -1.03 16.45 -25.65
N LEU A 631 -0.99 17.41 -26.58
CA LEU A 631 0.07 18.43 -26.60
C LEU A 631 -0.02 19.34 -25.38
N ARG A 632 -1.23 19.77 -24.99
CA ARG A 632 -1.42 20.56 -23.76
C ARG A 632 -1.09 19.76 -22.51
N LEU A 633 -1.53 18.51 -22.45
CA LEU A 633 -1.23 17.62 -21.35
C LEU A 633 0.27 17.38 -21.20
N PHE A 634 0.97 17.16 -22.30
CA PHE A 634 2.37 16.80 -22.28
C PHE A 634 3.31 17.98 -22.08
N PHE A 635 3.04 19.10 -22.75
CA PHE A 635 3.91 20.27 -22.69
C PHE A 635 3.51 21.28 -21.59
N GLY A 636 2.34 21.18 -21.00
CA GLY A 636 1.80 22.10 -19.98
C GLY A 636 1.66 23.53 -20.49
N ARG A 637 2.73 24.08 -21.07
CA ARG A 637 2.75 25.43 -21.65
C ARG A 637 3.10 25.40 -23.12
N LYS A 638 2.37 26.16 -23.92
CA LYS A 638 2.57 26.31 -25.37
C LYS A 638 3.99 26.72 -25.75
N ALA A 639 4.66 27.49 -24.89
CA ALA A 639 6.05 27.91 -25.11
C ALA A 639 7.03 26.72 -25.18
N TYR A 640 6.80 25.65 -24.42
CA TYR A 640 7.66 24.44 -24.44
C TYR A 640 7.44 23.63 -25.71
N PHE A 641 6.18 23.52 -26.15
CA PHE A 641 5.89 22.90 -27.45
C PHE A 641 6.56 23.67 -28.60
N TRP A 642 6.49 25.02 -28.60
CA TRP A 642 7.19 25.82 -29.58
C TRP A 642 8.70 25.60 -29.57
N LYS A 643 9.30 25.55 -28.41
CA LYS A 643 10.75 25.28 -28.28
C LYS A 643 11.13 23.93 -28.88
N GLN A 644 10.38 22.86 -28.57
CA GLN A 644 10.64 21.53 -29.14
C GLN A 644 10.40 21.50 -30.65
N LEU A 645 9.34 22.16 -31.13
CA LEU A 645 9.04 22.28 -32.57
C LEU A 645 10.16 23.01 -33.30
N ASP A 646 10.70 24.09 -32.75
CA ASP A 646 11.81 24.82 -33.34
C ASP A 646 13.08 24.00 -33.41
N ILE A 647 13.36 23.14 -32.42
CA ILE A 647 14.47 22.17 -32.45
C ILE A 647 14.29 21.18 -33.62
N GLU A 648 13.10 20.58 -33.77
CA GLU A 648 12.83 19.67 -34.89
C GLU A 648 12.89 20.37 -36.26
N MET A 649 12.44 21.60 -36.33
CA MET A 649 12.58 22.44 -37.56
C MET A 649 14.06 22.75 -37.87
N MET A 650 14.89 23.01 -36.85
CA MET A 650 16.33 23.18 -37.00
C MET A 650 17.01 21.91 -37.57
N LYS A 651 16.65 20.72 -37.07
CA LYS A 651 17.15 19.45 -37.62
C LYS A 651 16.84 19.29 -39.10
N LEU A 652 15.66 19.72 -39.56
CA LEU A 652 15.27 19.68 -40.96
C LEU A 652 15.96 20.73 -41.81
N SER A 653 16.19 21.94 -41.28
CA SER A 653 16.83 23.04 -42.01
C SER A 653 18.33 22.91 -42.14
N SER A 654 18.97 22.17 -41.25
CA SER A 654 20.40 22.05 -41.20
C SER A 654 20.80 20.63 -40.77
N PRO A 655 20.60 19.61 -41.64
CA PRO A 655 20.99 18.24 -41.40
C PRO A 655 22.52 18.19 -41.10
N GLY A 656 22.89 17.66 -39.96
CA GLY A 656 24.31 17.52 -39.56
C GLY A 656 24.77 18.51 -38.49
N ILE A 657 24.03 19.56 -38.16
CA ILE A 657 24.41 20.45 -37.05
C ILE A 657 24.48 19.68 -35.71
N PHE A 658 23.64 18.65 -35.55
CA PHE A 658 23.65 17.80 -34.35
C PHE A 658 24.51 16.55 -34.49
N ASP A 659 24.93 16.17 -35.71
CA ASP A 659 25.81 15.01 -35.97
C ASP A 659 27.28 15.29 -35.67
N ASP A 660 27.71 16.57 -35.78
CA ASP A 660 29.08 16.96 -35.54
C ASP A 660 29.44 17.14 -34.05
N GLU A 661 28.45 17.21 -33.14
CA GLU A 661 28.73 17.28 -31.70
C GLU A 661 29.18 15.95 -31.09
N GLU A 662 28.92 14.79 -31.71
CA GLU A 662 29.51 13.52 -31.28
C GLU A 662 31.04 13.52 -31.39
N ASN A 663 31.60 14.31 -32.30
CA ASN A 663 33.05 14.36 -32.48
C ASN A 663 33.80 15.51 -31.76
N VAL A 664 33.09 16.51 -31.26
CA VAL A 664 33.72 17.72 -30.67
C VAL A 664 33.80 17.69 -29.13
N LYS A 665 32.97 16.90 -28.45
CA LYS A 665 33.03 16.78 -26.99
C LYS A 665 33.99 15.76 -26.41
N TYR A 666 34.54 14.89 -27.24
CA TYR A 666 35.56 13.90 -26.83
C TYR A 666 36.98 14.37 -27.11
N GLY A 667 37.34 15.55 -26.65
CA GLY A 667 38.73 15.87 -26.36
C GLY A 667 39.21 14.90 -25.29
N THR A 668 39.91 13.86 -25.73
CA THR A 668 40.81 12.94 -24.98
C THR A 668 40.73 13.04 -23.44
N LYS A 669 39.57 12.75 -22.80
CA LYS A 669 39.56 12.36 -21.43
C LYS A 669 39.96 10.89 -21.37
N ASP A 670 41.13 10.63 -20.78
CA ASP A 670 41.59 9.27 -20.56
C ASP A 670 40.76 8.66 -19.42
N TYR A 671 39.73 7.90 -19.78
CA TYR A 671 38.87 7.20 -18.81
C TYR A 671 39.55 6.01 -18.13
N ALA A 672 40.78 5.69 -18.56
CA ALA A 672 41.48 4.51 -18.09
C ALA A 672 41.79 4.51 -16.60
N ASP A 673 41.88 5.66 -15.97
CA ASP A 673 42.17 5.83 -14.54
C ASP A 673 40.88 6.06 -13.68
N MET A 674 39.68 5.98 -14.28
CA MET A 674 38.42 6.18 -13.61
C MET A 674 37.71 4.86 -13.30
N THR A 675 36.98 4.78 -12.23
CA THR A 675 36.05 3.66 -11.93
C THR A 675 34.90 3.62 -12.94
N LEU A 676 34.29 2.45 -13.15
CA LEU A 676 33.09 2.33 -13.99
C LEU A 676 31.96 3.27 -13.50
N TYR A 677 31.85 3.50 -12.18
CA TYR A 677 30.89 4.43 -11.61
C TYR A 677 31.16 5.90 -11.98
N GLU A 678 32.43 6.31 -11.96
CA GLU A 678 32.82 7.68 -12.37
C GLU A 678 32.59 7.88 -13.87
N ILE A 679 32.95 6.87 -14.69
CA ILE A 679 32.74 6.90 -16.16
C ILE A 679 31.21 7.03 -16.42
N ARG A 680 30.38 6.26 -15.74
CA ARG A 680 28.92 6.33 -15.91
C ARG A 680 28.36 7.73 -15.70
N LYS A 681 28.86 8.50 -14.72
CA LYS A 681 28.44 9.89 -14.47
C LYS A 681 28.85 10.85 -15.62
N ILE A 682 29.84 10.51 -16.42
CA ILE A 682 30.40 11.37 -17.45
C ILE A 682 29.98 10.92 -18.84
N ASP A 683 30.00 9.59 -19.08
CA ASP A 683 29.73 8.93 -20.35
C ASP A 683 29.05 7.57 -20.12
N PRO A 684 27.72 7.58 -19.84
CA PRO A 684 26.98 6.35 -19.59
C PRO A 684 27.02 5.34 -20.73
N GLU A 685 27.05 5.81 -21.98
CA GLU A 685 27.09 4.92 -23.14
C GLU A 685 28.43 4.22 -23.27
N TYR A 686 29.53 4.88 -22.96
CA TYR A 686 30.85 4.25 -22.96
C TYR A 686 30.95 3.22 -21.83
N GLU A 687 30.46 3.54 -20.65
CA GLU A 687 30.39 2.60 -19.52
C GLU A 687 29.57 1.36 -19.87
N LYS A 688 28.37 1.54 -20.49
CA LYS A 688 27.56 0.44 -21.00
C LYS A 688 28.31 -0.46 -21.96
N ARG A 689 29.01 0.13 -22.94
CA ARG A 689 29.85 -0.63 -23.90
C ARG A 689 30.92 -1.44 -23.19
N LEU A 690 31.57 -0.90 -22.18
CA LEU A 690 32.57 -1.60 -21.37
C LEU A 690 31.98 -2.81 -20.66
N ARG A 691 30.82 -2.64 -20.00
CA ARG A 691 30.12 -3.74 -19.31
C ARG A 691 29.64 -4.80 -20.27
N ASP A 692 28.97 -4.40 -21.34
CA ASP A 692 28.50 -5.34 -22.36
C ASP A 692 29.66 -6.11 -22.99
N GLY A 693 30.80 -5.44 -23.21
CA GLY A 693 32.05 -6.06 -23.67
C GLY A 693 32.55 -7.15 -22.72
N ALA A 694 32.59 -6.85 -21.40
CA ALA A 694 33.04 -7.81 -20.38
C ALA A 694 32.08 -9.03 -20.30
N PHE A 695 30.78 -8.81 -20.35
CA PHE A 695 29.77 -9.89 -20.37
C PHE A 695 29.86 -10.73 -21.64
N ASN A 696 30.03 -10.10 -22.81
CA ASN A 696 30.18 -10.80 -24.08
C ASN A 696 31.46 -11.63 -24.14
N ALA A 697 32.55 -11.11 -23.61
CA ALA A 697 33.85 -11.83 -23.55
C ALA A 697 33.76 -13.07 -22.62
N ALA A 698 32.90 -13.05 -21.64
CA ALA A 698 32.75 -14.12 -20.67
C ALA A 698 31.69 -15.18 -21.04
N LYS A 699 31.08 -15.10 -22.24
CA LYS A 699 30.15 -16.12 -22.75
C LYS A 699 30.85 -17.37 -23.22
N ASP A 700 30.38 -18.54 -22.81
CA ASP A 700 30.81 -19.82 -23.34
C ASP A 700 30.06 -20.19 -24.65
N LYS A 701 30.37 -21.39 -25.17
CA LYS A 701 29.79 -21.90 -26.44
C LYS A 701 28.27 -22.15 -26.34
N ASP A 702 27.75 -22.33 -25.14
CA ASP A 702 26.34 -22.60 -24.87
C ASP A 702 25.55 -21.30 -24.54
N GLY A 703 26.25 -20.14 -24.68
CA GLY A 703 25.68 -18.83 -24.42
C GLY A 703 25.53 -18.47 -22.93
N CYS A 704 26.13 -19.26 -22.04
CA CYS A 704 26.13 -18.98 -20.60
C CYS A 704 27.29 -18.04 -20.24
N TYR A 705 27.03 -17.10 -19.33
CA TYR A 705 28.06 -16.28 -18.69
C TYR A 705 28.87 -17.12 -17.70
N VAL A 706 30.18 -16.95 -17.64
CA VAL A 706 31.06 -17.77 -16.81
C VAL A 706 31.86 -16.88 -15.86
N CYS A 707 31.73 -17.13 -14.56
CA CYS A 707 32.51 -16.43 -13.54
C CYS A 707 33.99 -16.72 -13.71
N ALA A 708 34.82 -15.68 -13.85
CA ALA A 708 36.30 -15.83 -14.01
C ALA A 708 36.96 -16.41 -12.75
N GLY A 709 36.32 -16.28 -11.54
CA GLY A 709 36.91 -16.76 -10.30
C GLY A 709 36.64 -18.23 -10.00
N CYS A 710 35.37 -18.70 -10.11
CA CYS A 710 34.98 -20.07 -9.71
C CYS A 710 34.38 -20.91 -10.84
N GLY A 711 34.23 -20.36 -12.05
CA GLY A 711 33.63 -21.06 -13.18
C GLY A 711 32.12 -21.27 -13.09
N LEU A 712 31.43 -20.60 -12.18
CA LEU A 712 29.95 -20.59 -12.11
C LEU A 712 29.38 -20.19 -13.47
N LYS A 713 28.40 -20.94 -13.98
CA LYS A 713 27.76 -20.68 -15.28
C LYS A 713 26.29 -20.35 -15.07
N ASP A 714 25.83 -19.31 -15.73
CA ASP A 714 24.43 -18.92 -15.77
C ASP A 714 24.07 -18.27 -17.11
N LYS A 715 22.79 -18.38 -17.52
CA LYS A 715 22.26 -17.68 -18.71
C LYS A 715 21.87 -16.23 -18.39
N SER A 716 21.61 -15.93 -17.13
CA SER A 716 21.32 -14.59 -16.63
C SER A 716 22.58 -13.82 -16.28
N ARG A 717 22.56 -12.50 -16.45
CA ARG A 717 23.64 -11.60 -15.99
C ARG A 717 23.59 -11.36 -14.48
N ILE A 718 22.42 -11.56 -13.83
CA ILE A 718 22.17 -11.22 -12.42
C ILE A 718 23.20 -11.79 -11.44
N PRO A 719 23.64 -13.06 -11.55
CA PRO A 719 24.61 -13.60 -10.60
C PRO A 719 26.00 -12.97 -10.68
N PHE A 720 26.27 -12.11 -11.67
CA PHE A 720 27.60 -11.62 -11.97
C PHE A 720 27.69 -10.10 -11.87
N GLN A 721 28.89 -9.63 -11.50
CA GLN A 721 29.28 -8.22 -11.50
C GLN A 721 30.51 -8.03 -12.34
N VAL A 722 30.62 -6.89 -13.04
CA VAL A 722 31.83 -6.51 -13.76
C VAL A 722 32.85 -5.92 -12.81
N ASP A 723 34.02 -6.46 -12.81
CA ASP A 723 35.12 -6.06 -11.94
C ASP A 723 36.45 -6.00 -12.71
N HIS A 724 37.41 -5.22 -12.19
CA HIS A 724 38.74 -5.12 -12.80
C HIS A 724 39.55 -6.39 -12.50
N ILE A 725 40.29 -6.92 -13.49
CA ILE A 725 41.24 -8.03 -13.28
C ILE A 725 42.38 -7.54 -12.37
N ILE A 726 42.99 -6.42 -12.73
CA ILE A 726 43.98 -5.69 -11.92
C ILE A 726 43.28 -4.47 -11.33
N PRO A 727 43.17 -4.34 -9.99
CA PRO A 727 42.49 -3.23 -9.35
C PRO A 727 43.05 -1.87 -9.71
N LEU A 728 42.23 -0.83 -9.76
CA LEU A 728 42.63 0.54 -10.15
C LEU A 728 43.65 1.18 -9.20
N ASN A 729 43.74 0.74 -7.95
CA ASN A 729 44.74 1.18 -7.00
C ASN A 729 46.14 0.59 -7.26
N HIS A 730 46.26 -0.37 -8.18
CA HIS A 730 47.53 -0.92 -8.61
C HIS A 730 48.12 -0.12 -9.80
N LYS A 731 49.45 -0.05 -9.91
CA LYS A 731 50.16 0.74 -10.91
C LYS A 731 49.74 0.45 -12.36
N ASP A 732 49.34 -0.79 -12.64
CA ASP A 732 48.95 -1.26 -13.97
C ASP A 732 47.42 -1.42 -14.09
N GLY A 733 46.65 -1.02 -13.06
CA GLY A 733 45.18 -1.07 -13.04
C GLY A 733 44.60 0.05 -13.89
N LYS A 734 43.82 -0.31 -14.91
CA LYS A 734 43.12 0.62 -15.79
C LYS A 734 41.75 0.14 -16.15
N THR A 735 40.77 1.04 -16.35
CA THR A 735 39.44 0.73 -16.85
C THR A 735 39.47 0.67 -18.38
N VAL A 736 39.90 -0.47 -18.88
CA VAL A 736 39.97 -0.81 -20.32
C VAL A 736 39.34 -2.19 -20.52
N PRO A 737 38.81 -2.51 -21.72
CA PRO A 737 38.13 -3.78 -21.98
C PRO A 737 38.93 -5.02 -21.59
N GLU A 738 40.25 -5.00 -21.79
CA GLU A 738 41.15 -6.11 -21.50
C GLU A 738 41.36 -6.35 -19.99
N ASN A 739 41.08 -5.36 -19.16
CA ASN A 739 41.22 -5.43 -17.71
C ASN A 739 39.87 -5.63 -17.00
N LEU A 740 38.80 -5.92 -17.73
CA LEU A 740 37.47 -6.18 -17.14
C LEU A 740 37.13 -7.67 -17.25
N GLN A 741 36.48 -8.16 -16.18
CA GLN A 741 36.02 -9.54 -16.07
C GLN A 741 34.64 -9.58 -15.38
N ILE A 742 33.94 -10.70 -15.45
CA ILE A 742 32.76 -10.92 -14.64
C ILE A 742 33.05 -11.90 -13.50
N LEU A 743 32.62 -11.55 -12.30
CA LEU A 743 32.73 -12.38 -11.11
C LEU A 743 31.35 -12.60 -10.51
N CYS A 744 31.09 -13.80 -9.99
CA CYS A 744 29.94 -14.00 -9.14
C CYS A 744 30.13 -13.26 -7.79
N ARG A 745 29.04 -12.95 -7.10
CA ARG A 745 29.07 -12.19 -5.84
C ARG A 745 30.07 -12.74 -4.81
N SER A 746 30.10 -14.08 -4.62
CA SER A 746 31.04 -14.72 -3.70
C SER A 746 32.51 -14.55 -4.08
N CYS A 747 32.83 -14.56 -5.39
CA CYS A 747 34.19 -14.34 -5.86
C CYS A 747 34.58 -12.85 -5.79
N ASN A 748 33.62 -11.97 -6.04
CA ASN A 748 33.84 -10.52 -5.96
C ASN A 748 34.12 -10.08 -4.51
N SER A 749 33.32 -10.54 -3.53
CA SER A 749 33.57 -10.26 -2.10
C SER A 749 34.93 -10.78 -1.65
N LYS A 750 35.27 -12.02 -1.99
CA LYS A 750 36.57 -12.60 -1.60
C LYS A 750 37.75 -11.82 -2.20
N LYS A 751 37.59 -11.24 -3.36
CA LYS A 751 38.64 -10.43 -3.99
C LYS A 751 38.78 -9.08 -3.25
N SER A 752 37.70 -8.47 -2.83
CA SER A 752 37.72 -7.24 -2.03
C SER A 752 38.42 -7.43 -0.67
N ASP A 753 38.28 -8.63 -0.05
CA ASP A 753 38.86 -8.95 1.26
C ASP A 753 40.35 -9.33 1.16
N SER A 754 40.86 -9.56 -0.05
CA SER A 754 42.26 -10.02 -0.29
C SER A 754 43.21 -8.90 -0.78
N LEU A 755 42.69 -7.66 -0.89
CA LEU A 755 43.41 -6.46 -1.28
C LEU A 755 43.48 -5.46 -0.13
#